data_82e3d7e5535011e7d48b3ea6c1b07e40
#
_entry.id   82e3d7e5535011e7d48b3ea6c1b07e40
#
_cell.length_a   1.000
_cell.length_b   1.000
_cell.length_c   1.000
_cell.angle_alpha   90.00
_cell.angle_beta   90.00
_cell.angle_gamma   90.00
#
_symmetry.space_group_name_H-M   'P 1'
#
loop_
_entity.id
_entity.type
_entity.pdbx_description
1 polymer ?
#
loop_
_entity_poly.entity_id
_entity_poly.type
_entity_poly.pdbx_seq_one_letter_code
_entity_poly.pdbx_strand_id
1 'polypeptide(L)'
;MRELLVIIDGNSLVNRAFYALPELMNKKGQHTNAIYGFTNILFRILEEYNPTYLTIAFDLKAPTFRHKEYEGYKSHRKGMPNELREQIEPLKKTIDAFGISRLELEGYEADDIIGTVAKVYEKQNIDVYIITGDKDALQLASDTTKILLTKKGISELDIYDEKALKDQYGITPLQFIDLKGLMGDKSDNIPGVPGIGEKTGLKLLLDYGSLEDVYENRDSLSAGLKKKLEENYDQAFLSKRLATIVTDMPIEIDLNELRLREKNIEELCALFNEFEFNTLLSKIKTTPNPEIISREMKLIKVDKDNLEAFKISANKSKEIFIKASAHKGNIRHRKISSLFIKIDDKLYLFKEDDVILIKDILEDEGIKKSGFDLKQDYILLLPYEIELDGIYFDVEIGEYLIDSSGTNNDLSILSKKYGAGDIKSKEDFFGKGKSEKNLMEIPEQELFLYYWDVLETTERLKDIMMPLIKENEMENLFFEIEIPLIKVLGDMEYHGIMVRKDVLDNLKEKFSIEISLLEKDIYSYSGEEFNINSPKQLGHILFDKLELPVIKKTKTGYSTNAEVLEALKEKHPIIGKITLYRQYTKLQSTYVEGLSKIINPDTGRIHSSFNQTITTTGRISSTDPNLQNIPVRLELGRELRKVFVSKEESILVDADYSQIELRVLAHISDDKNLIEAFSKNIDIHTATASEVFNVAIEDVTKELRSAAKAVNFGIVYGISDFGLSNNLGIPVKIAKEYIESYFAKYPNVKKYMEDVVKDGETKGYVSTLLGRRRYIPEISSKNFVVKSLGKRLAMNTPIQGTAADIIKIAMLKVWQRIRKEKLESRLILQVHDELIVEAPENEKEIAIKILKEEMENAVKLNVQLKADIESGKSWFDTK
;
A
#
# COMPACT_ATOMS: atom_id res chain seq x y z
N MET A 1 -19.09 24.79 29.46
CA MET A 1 -19.13 24.81 27.98
C MET A 1 -20.56 24.51 27.60
N ARG A 2 -21.12 25.14 26.57
CA ARG A 2 -22.43 24.75 26.04
C ARG A 2 -22.31 23.35 25.44
N GLU A 3 -23.38 22.58 25.50
CA GLU A 3 -23.45 21.29 24.84
C GLU A 3 -23.42 21.50 23.30
N LEU A 4 -22.76 20.63 22.58
CA LEU A 4 -22.60 20.71 21.13
C LEU A 4 -23.36 19.58 20.45
N LEU A 5 -24.22 19.95 19.51
CA LEU A 5 -24.87 19.04 18.57
C LEU A 5 -24.21 19.16 17.20
N VAL A 6 -23.70 18.07 16.68
CA VAL A 6 -23.21 17.97 15.30
C VAL A 6 -24.23 17.24 14.45
N ILE A 7 -24.60 17.84 13.32
CA ILE A 7 -25.52 17.25 12.34
C ILE A 7 -24.76 17.10 11.04
N ILE A 8 -24.75 15.89 10.49
CA ILE A 8 -24.03 15.58 9.25
C ILE A 8 -25.02 15.30 8.12
N ASP A 9 -24.81 15.95 6.98
CA ASP A 9 -25.45 15.58 5.72
C ASP A 9 -24.80 14.31 5.17
N GLY A 10 -25.45 13.16 5.37
CA GLY A 10 -24.94 11.86 5.01
C GLY A 10 -24.74 11.70 3.51
N ASN A 11 -25.71 12.15 2.70
CA ASN A 11 -25.66 12.01 1.25
C ASN A 11 -24.55 12.87 0.63
N SER A 12 -24.39 14.08 1.09
CA SER A 12 -23.34 14.98 0.62
C SER A 12 -21.96 14.43 0.94
N LEU A 13 -21.74 13.99 2.20
CA LEU A 13 -20.44 13.46 2.62
C LEU A 13 -20.08 12.12 1.95
N VAL A 14 -21.03 11.21 1.79
CA VAL A 14 -20.78 9.91 1.16
C VAL A 14 -20.43 10.06 -0.32
N ASN A 15 -21.16 10.92 -1.06
CA ASN A 15 -20.83 11.22 -2.44
C ASN A 15 -19.42 11.83 -2.54
N ARG A 16 -19.10 12.76 -1.66
CA ARG A 16 -17.79 13.37 -1.64
C ARG A 16 -16.67 12.36 -1.36
N ALA A 17 -16.85 11.50 -0.38
CA ALA A 17 -15.91 10.43 -0.07
C ALA A 17 -15.68 9.50 -1.26
N PHE A 18 -16.75 9.13 -1.96
CA PHE A 18 -16.70 8.27 -3.15
C PHE A 18 -15.86 8.86 -4.28
N TYR A 19 -16.05 10.15 -4.60
CA TYR A 19 -15.31 10.79 -5.71
C TYR A 19 -13.94 11.34 -5.33
N ALA A 20 -13.64 11.50 -4.05
CA ALA A 20 -12.34 11.99 -3.58
C ALA A 20 -11.25 10.91 -3.54
N LEU A 21 -11.64 9.65 -3.37
CA LEU A 21 -10.73 8.53 -3.26
C LEU A 21 -10.72 7.70 -4.55
N PRO A 22 -9.58 7.05 -4.87
CA PRO A 22 -9.56 6.04 -5.91
C PRO A 22 -10.50 4.89 -5.56
N GLU A 23 -10.84 4.08 -6.54
CA GLU A 23 -11.64 2.86 -6.37
C GLU A 23 -10.90 1.89 -5.43
N LEU A 24 -11.52 1.56 -4.29
CA LEU A 24 -11.05 0.58 -3.33
C LEU A 24 -12.07 -0.56 -3.27
N MET A 25 -11.58 -1.78 -3.25
CA MET A 25 -12.39 -2.99 -3.14
C MET A 25 -11.79 -3.94 -2.11
N ASN A 26 -12.66 -4.65 -1.37
CA ASN A 26 -12.23 -5.76 -0.54
C ASN A 26 -12.00 -7.03 -1.38
N LYS A 27 -11.46 -8.10 -0.79
CA LYS A 27 -11.23 -9.41 -1.44
C LYS A 27 -12.46 -10.05 -2.08
N LYS A 28 -13.66 -9.68 -1.61
CA LYS A 28 -14.93 -10.15 -2.18
C LYS A 28 -15.35 -9.32 -3.42
N GLY A 29 -14.56 -8.33 -3.84
CA GLY A 29 -14.86 -7.45 -4.96
C GLY A 29 -15.92 -6.37 -4.66
N GLN A 30 -16.24 -6.12 -3.41
CA GLN A 30 -17.16 -5.07 -2.97
C GLN A 30 -16.41 -3.74 -2.90
N HIS A 31 -16.99 -2.67 -3.45
CA HIS A 31 -16.43 -1.33 -3.36
C HIS A 31 -16.52 -0.80 -1.93
N THR A 32 -15.45 -0.16 -1.45
CA THR A 32 -15.32 0.28 -0.05
C THR A 32 -14.79 1.71 0.11
N ASN A 33 -14.44 2.39 -0.98
CA ASN A 33 -13.84 3.73 -0.96
C ASN A 33 -14.74 4.79 -0.30
N ALA A 34 -16.05 4.76 -0.54
CA ALA A 34 -16.98 5.70 0.10
C ALA A 34 -17.08 5.48 1.61
N ILE A 35 -17.16 4.20 2.04
CA ILE A 35 -17.22 3.83 3.46
C ILE A 35 -15.91 4.27 4.14
N TYR A 36 -14.76 3.97 3.53
CA TYR A 36 -13.45 4.34 4.07
C TYR A 36 -13.30 5.86 4.23
N GLY A 37 -13.64 6.61 3.18
CA GLY A 37 -13.55 8.07 3.19
C GLY A 37 -14.49 8.70 4.21
N PHE A 38 -15.74 8.26 4.27
CA PHE A 38 -16.73 8.72 5.24
C PHE A 38 -16.29 8.44 6.68
N THR A 39 -15.82 7.23 6.94
CA THR A 39 -15.36 6.82 8.28
C THR A 39 -14.16 7.66 8.75
N ASN A 40 -13.22 7.99 7.84
CA ASN A 40 -12.11 8.89 8.19
C ASN A 40 -12.60 10.31 8.54
N ILE A 41 -13.59 10.85 7.81
CA ILE A 41 -14.20 12.13 8.16
C ILE A 41 -14.86 12.05 9.55
N LEU A 42 -15.56 10.95 9.81
CA LEU A 42 -16.25 10.72 11.08
C LEU A 42 -15.28 10.66 12.26
N PHE A 43 -14.18 9.93 12.15
CA PHE A 43 -13.14 9.91 13.19
C PHE A 43 -12.62 11.33 13.47
N ARG A 44 -12.35 12.10 12.43
CA ARG A 44 -11.87 13.46 12.56
C ARG A 44 -12.88 14.37 13.26
N ILE A 45 -14.17 14.29 12.90
CA ILE A 45 -15.23 15.07 13.55
C ILE A 45 -15.31 14.75 15.04
N LEU A 46 -15.23 13.47 15.39
CA LEU A 46 -15.25 13.03 16.77
C LEU A 46 -14.03 13.53 17.57
N GLU A 47 -12.83 13.53 16.96
CA GLU A 47 -11.59 13.98 17.58
C GLU A 47 -11.53 15.51 17.72
N GLU A 48 -11.94 16.26 16.67
CA GLU A 48 -11.77 17.71 16.58
C GLU A 48 -12.86 18.47 17.40
N TYR A 49 -14.10 17.98 17.33
CA TYR A 49 -15.24 18.71 17.93
C TYR A 49 -15.75 18.08 19.22
N ASN A 50 -15.45 16.82 19.51
CA ASN A 50 -15.88 16.07 20.70
C ASN A 50 -17.37 16.35 21.07
N PRO A 51 -18.33 16.07 20.16
CA PRO A 51 -19.73 16.47 20.31
C PRO A 51 -20.43 15.68 21.43
N THR A 52 -21.34 16.34 22.14
CA THR A 52 -22.24 15.66 23.10
C THR A 52 -23.31 14.89 22.36
N TYR A 53 -23.82 15.48 21.26
CA TYR A 53 -24.87 14.92 20.43
C TYR A 53 -24.39 14.88 18.99
N LEU A 54 -24.68 13.78 18.30
CA LEU A 54 -24.28 13.59 16.91
C LEU A 54 -25.35 12.81 16.15
N THR A 55 -25.76 13.32 15.01
CA THR A 55 -26.71 12.64 14.13
C THR A 55 -26.34 12.82 12.66
N ILE A 56 -26.79 11.89 11.82
CA ILE A 56 -26.57 11.91 10.38
C ILE A 56 -27.90 11.80 9.67
N ALA A 57 -28.21 12.78 8.82
CA ALA A 57 -29.43 12.78 8.02
C ALA A 57 -29.18 12.17 6.63
N PHE A 58 -30.13 11.33 6.17
CA PHE A 58 -30.08 10.73 4.83
C PHE A 58 -31.39 10.96 4.08
N ASP A 59 -31.30 11.10 2.76
CA ASP A 59 -32.46 11.09 1.87
C ASP A 59 -33.01 9.68 1.70
N LEU A 60 -34.32 9.56 1.71
CA LEU A 60 -35.02 8.37 1.28
C LEU A 60 -35.28 8.36 -0.22
N LYS A 61 -35.36 7.18 -0.80
CA LYS A 61 -35.70 6.99 -2.23
C LYS A 61 -37.20 7.14 -2.47
N ALA A 62 -37.76 8.29 -2.10
CA ALA A 62 -39.18 8.62 -2.29
C ALA A 62 -39.33 10.03 -2.85
N PRO A 63 -40.38 10.33 -3.63
CA PRO A 63 -40.60 11.69 -4.09
C PRO A 63 -40.90 12.62 -2.90
N THR A 64 -40.25 13.77 -2.86
CA THR A 64 -40.47 14.80 -1.85
C THR A 64 -41.58 15.78 -2.28
N PHE A 65 -42.02 16.65 -1.40
CA PHE A 65 -43.00 17.67 -1.74
C PHE A 65 -42.55 18.57 -2.89
N ARG A 66 -41.23 18.83 -3.04
CA ARG A 66 -40.63 19.64 -4.13
C ARG A 66 -40.83 18.95 -5.50
N HIS A 67 -40.75 17.65 -5.57
CA HIS A 67 -41.05 16.89 -6.80
C HIS A 67 -42.53 16.97 -7.20
N LYS A 68 -43.42 17.10 -6.19
CA LYS A 68 -44.88 17.25 -6.45
C LYS A 68 -45.22 18.68 -6.91
N GLU A 69 -44.51 19.69 -6.41
CA GLU A 69 -44.70 21.08 -6.78
C GLU A 69 -44.10 21.45 -8.13
N TYR A 70 -42.95 20.85 -8.46
CA TYR A 70 -42.24 21.14 -9.72
C TYR A 70 -41.66 19.87 -10.34
N GLU A 71 -42.23 19.40 -11.41
CA GLU A 71 -41.84 18.18 -12.11
C GLU A 71 -40.38 18.20 -12.62
N GLY A 72 -39.86 19.41 -12.92
CA GLY A 72 -38.49 19.65 -13.33
C GLY A 72 -37.44 19.52 -12.22
N TYR A 73 -37.87 19.47 -10.95
CA TYR A 73 -36.94 19.46 -9.83
C TYR A 73 -36.00 18.25 -9.86
N LYS A 74 -34.68 18.49 -9.85
CA LYS A 74 -33.61 17.48 -9.91
C LYS A 74 -33.71 16.49 -11.10
N SER A 75 -34.53 16.76 -12.13
CA SER A 75 -34.83 15.83 -13.23
C SER A 75 -33.61 15.44 -14.08
N HIS A 76 -32.56 16.26 -14.12
CA HIS A 76 -31.34 16.02 -14.87
C HIS A 76 -30.23 15.32 -14.06
N ARG A 77 -30.43 15.09 -12.75
CA ARG A 77 -29.47 14.36 -11.93
C ARG A 77 -29.37 12.91 -12.40
N LYS A 78 -28.15 12.48 -12.71
CA LYS A 78 -27.88 11.05 -12.98
C LYS A 78 -28.09 10.25 -11.69
N GLY A 79 -28.71 9.07 -11.82
CA GLY A 79 -28.90 8.20 -10.68
C GLY A 79 -27.57 7.81 -10.01
N MET A 80 -27.63 7.46 -8.73
CA MET A 80 -26.47 7.00 -7.96
C MET A 80 -25.77 5.82 -8.66
N PRO A 81 -24.43 5.87 -8.88
CA PRO A 81 -23.66 4.75 -9.43
C PRO A 81 -23.89 3.45 -8.62
N ASN A 82 -23.85 2.30 -9.28
CA ASN A 82 -24.05 1.03 -8.60
C ASN A 82 -22.95 0.77 -7.56
N GLU A 83 -21.72 1.17 -7.87
CA GLU A 83 -20.53 1.08 -7.03
C GLU A 83 -20.67 1.87 -5.73
N LEU A 84 -21.41 2.98 -5.75
CA LEU A 84 -21.74 3.75 -4.55
C LEU A 84 -22.96 3.17 -3.83
N ARG A 85 -23.96 2.74 -4.61
CA ARG A 85 -25.22 2.20 -4.04
C ARG A 85 -25.00 0.99 -3.15
N GLU A 86 -24.08 0.09 -3.53
CA GLU A 86 -23.76 -1.10 -2.73
C GLU A 86 -23.05 -0.76 -1.40
N GLN A 87 -22.48 0.44 -1.26
CA GLN A 87 -21.79 0.89 -0.06
C GLN A 87 -22.71 1.57 0.96
N ILE A 88 -23.96 1.96 0.59
CA ILE A 88 -24.85 2.74 1.48
C ILE A 88 -25.27 1.93 2.70
N GLU A 89 -25.81 0.72 2.53
CA GLU A 89 -26.24 -0.10 3.66
C GLU A 89 -25.08 -0.54 4.57
N PRO A 90 -23.93 -0.99 4.05
CA PRO A 90 -22.75 -1.23 4.88
C PRO A 90 -22.26 0.04 5.64
N LEU A 91 -22.33 1.22 5.02
CA LEU A 91 -22.01 2.46 5.68
C LEU A 91 -22.98 2.77 6.84
N LYS A 92 -24.27 2.59 6.61
CA LYS A 92 -25.30 2.78 7.67
C LYS A 92 -25.04 1.87 8.87
N LYS A 93 -24.70 0.60 8.65
CA LYS A 93 -24.29 -0.33 9.71
C LYS A 93 -23.05 0.16 10.45
N THR A 94 -22.07 0.70 9.73
CA THR A 94 -20.88 1.26 10.34
C THR A 94 -21.21 2.46 11.25
N ILE A 95 -22.12 3.34 10.81
CA ILE A 95 -22.61 4.49 11.60
C ILE A 95 -23.32 4.00 12.86
N ASP A 96 -24.18 3.00 12.75
CA ASP A 96 -24.89 2.41 13.88
C ASP A 96 -23.90 1.82 14.90
N ALA A 97 -22.85 1.13 14.42
CA ALA A 97 -21.79 0.58 15.27
C ALA A 97 -20.95 1.67 15.96
N PHE A 98 -20.85 2.89 15.39
CA PHE A 98 -20.28 4.04 16.07
C PHE A 98 -21.19 4.61 17.20
N GLY A 99 -22.40 4.09 17.39
CA GLY A 99 -23.37 4.59 18.36
C GLY A 99 -24.05 5.88 17.94
N ILE A 100 -24.07 6.19 16.64
CA ILE A 100 -24.59 7.44 16.08
C ILE A 100 -26.00 7.21 15.54
N SER A 101 -26.93 8.09 15.91
CA SER A 101 -28.31 8.07 15.41
C SER A 101 -28.39 8.53 13.94
N ARG A 102 -29.29 7.93 13.18
CA ARG A 102 -29.59 8.30 11.80
C ARG A 102 -31.01 8.81 11.68
N LEU A 103 -31.21 9.86 10.90
CA LEU A 103 -32.51 10.47 10.67
C LEU A 103 -32.87 10.37 9.18
N GLU A 104 -34.04 9.85 8.91
CA GLU A 104 -34.62 9.68 7.59
C GLU A 104 -36.15 9.91 7.68
N LEU A 105 -36.74 10.69 6.78
CA LEU A 105 -38.18 10.91 6.76
C LEU A 105 -38.76 10.93 5.34
N GLU A 106 -39.76 10.12 5.08
CA GLU A 106 -40.40 10.07 3.78
C GLU A 106 -41.15 11.37 3.46
N GLY A 107 -40.98 11.86 2.22
CA GLY A 107 -41.63 13.09 1.75
C GLY A 107 -40.81 14.35 1.93
N TYR A 108 -39.70 14.30 2.67
CA TYR A 108 -38.77 15.38 2.93
C TYR A 108 -37.34 15.02 2.51
N GLU A 109 -36.50 16.02 2.35
CA GLU A 109 -35.06 15.82 2.05
C GLU A 109 -34.22 15.88 3.34
N ALA A 110 -32.98 15.34 3.29
CA ALA A 110 -32.05 15.40 4.42
C ALA A 110 -31.83 16.85 4.91
N ASP A 111 -31.81 17.83 4.00
CA ASP A 111 -31.65 19.24 4.32
C ASP A 111 -32.82 19.78 5.20
N ASP A 112 -34.06 19.32 4.95
CA ASP A 112 -35.21 19.69 5.75
C ASP A 112 -35.14 19.11 7.17
N ILE A 113 -34.64 17.87 7.29
CA ILE A 113 -34.38 17.23 8.58
C ILE A 113 -33.31 18.01 9.34
N ILE A 114 -32.19 18.32 8.68
CA ILE A 114 -31.07 19.10 9.23
C ILE A 114 -31.56 20.47 9.72
N GLY A 115 -32.33 21.18 8.86
CA GLY A 115 -32.87 22.50 9.19
C GLY A 115 -33.82 22.48 10.39
N THR A 116 -34.70 21.49 10.45
CA THR A 116 -35.68 21.35 11.56
C THR A 116 -34.97 21.02 12.87
N VAL A 117 -34.04 20.04 12.86
CA VAL A 117 -33.27 19.64 14.04
C VAL A 117 -32.44 20.83 14.55
N ALA A 118 -31.72 21.53 13.65
CA ALA A 118 -30.91 22.67 14.00
C ALA A 118 -31.77 23.76 14.67
N LYS A 119 -32.95 24.08 14.09
CA LYS A 119 -33.84 25.15 14.60
C LYS A 119 -34.51 24.82 15.93
N VAL A 120 -34.83 23.55 16.18
CA VAL A 120 -35.40 23.07 17.44
C VAL A 120 -34.40 23.25 18.59
N TYR A 121 -33.14 22.83 18.39
CA TYR A 121 -32.14 22.82 19.46
C TYR A 121 -31.41 24.17 19.62
N GLU A 122 -31.33 24.98 18.55
CA GLU A 122 -30.93 26.36 18.66
C GLU A 122 -31.79 27.13 19.70
N LYS A 123 -33.10 26.89 19.68
CA LYS A 123 -34.04 27.50 20.65
C LYS A 123 -33.82 27.01 22.10
N GLN A 124 -33.18 25.87 22.27
CA GLN A 124 -32.81 25.28 23.57
C GLN A 124 -31.43 25.71 24.04
N ASN A 125 -30.79 26.68 23.34
CA ASN A 125 -29.44 27.19 23.68
C ASN A 125 -28.31 26.17 23.57
N ILE A 126 -28.41 25.21 22.62
CA ILE A 126 -27.40 24.24 22.23
C ILE A 126 -26.67 24.81 21.03
N ASP A 127 -25.34 24.72 21.03
CA ASP A 127 -24.53 25.07 19.86
C ASP A 127 -24.69 23.97 18.78
N VAL A 128 -24.99 24.36 17.55
CA VAL A 128 -25.22 23.42 16.44
C VAL A 128 -24.19 23.59 15.36
N TYR A 129 -23.53 22.48 14.94
CA TYR A 129 -22.65 22.49 13.80
C TYR A 129 -23.22 21.58 12.72
N ILE A 130 -23.43 22.13 11.53
CA ILE A 130 -23.94 21.41 10.36
C ILE A 130 -22.77 21.15 9.42
N ILE A 131 -22.47 19.88 9.14
CA ILE A 131 -21.39 19.49 8.25
C ILE A 131 -22.00 18.99 6.93
N THR A 132 -21.77 19.73 5.87
CA THR A 132 -22.29 19.44 4.53
C THR A 132 -21.33 19.92 3.41
N GLY A 133 -21.52 19.45 2.20
CA GLY A 133 -20.90 20.01 1.01
C GLY A 133 -21.84 20.94 0.25
N ASP A 134 -23.08 21.05 0.68
CA ASP A 134 -24.10 21.86 0.02
C ASP A 134 -24.14 23.30 0.58
N LYS A 135 -24.06 24.29 -0.31
CA LYS A 135 -24.11 25.69 0.05
C LYS A 135 -25.51 26.14 0.45
N ASP A 136 -26.53 25.37 0.12
CA ASP A 136 -27.91 25.75 0.44
C ASP A 136 -28.14 25.75 1.96
N ALA A 137 -27.37 24.96 2.70
CA ALA A 137 -27.34 24.97 4.15
C ALA A 137 -26.91 26.33 4.76
N LEU A 138 -26.28 27.25 3.99
CA LEU A 138 -25.89 28.57 4.48
C LEU A 138 -27.09 29.42 4.94
N GLN A 139 -28.30 29.13 4.45
CA GLN A 139 -29.53 29.74 4.90
C GLN A 139 -29.87 29.42 6.37
N LEU A 140 -29.24 28.39 6.96
CA LEU A 140 -29.46 27.97 8.35
C LEU A 140 -28.47 28.61 9.33
N ALA A 141 -27.47 29.33 8.84
CA ALA A 141 -26.44 29.94 9.68
C ALA A 141 -27.05 30.97 10.67
N SER A 142 -26.57 30.93 11.91
CA SER A 142 -26.96 31.88 12.96
C SER A 142 -25.79 32.08 13.94
N ASP A 143 -26.02 32.83 15.03
CA ASP A 143 -25.03 33.00 16.10
C ASP A 143 -24.69 31.67 16.84
N THR A 144 -25.63 30.74 16.87
CA THR A 144 -25.50 29.43 17.55
C THR A 144 -25.40 28.27 16.56
N THR A 145 -25.86 28.45 15.33
CA THR A 145 -25.76 27.41 14.28
C THR A 145 -24.67 27.78 13.28
N LYS A 146 -23.60 26.95 13.22
CA LYS A 146 -22.48 27.11 12.26
C LYS A 146 -22.54 26.08 11.18
N ILE A 147 -22.29 26.52 9.94
CA ILE A 147 -22.22 25.67 8.76
C ILE A 147 -20.76 25.38 8.43
N LEU A 148 -20.38 24.13 8.45
CA LEU A 148 -19.05 23.62 8.13
C LEU A 148 -19.07 23.05 6.71
N LEU A 149 -18.71 23.91 5.74
CA LEU A 149 -18.69 23.53 4.33
C LEU A 149 -17.38 22.82 3.97
N THR A 150 -17.50 21.64 3.39
CA THR A 150 -16.33 20.88 2.90
C THR A 150 -15.75 21.52 1.63
N LYS A 151 -14.43 21.78 1.59
CA LYS A 151 -13.65 22.24 0.41
C LYS A 151 -13.17 21.06 -0.46
N LYS A 152 -12.24 21.32 -1.40
CA LYS A 152 -11.59 20.27 -2.21
C LYS A 152 -10.92 19.21 -1.33
N GLY A 153 -11.33 17.95 -1.50
CA GLY A 153 -10.85 16.84 -0.67
C GLY A 153 -11.70 16.64 0.59
N ILE A 154 -11.22 15.82 1.50
CA ILE A 154 -11.92 15.39 2.72
C ILE A 154 -11.45 16.20 3.95
N SER A 155 -10.41 17.04 3.80
CA SER A 155 -9.60 17.54 4.91
C SER A 155 -9.79 19.02 5.28
N GLU A 156 -10.44 19.83 4.46
CA GLU A 156 -10.60 21.27 4.73
C GLU A 156 -12.08 21.67 4.86
N LEU A 157 -12.41 22.37 5.95
CA LEU A 157 -13.75 22.89 6.24
C LEU A 157 -13.70 24.43 6.32
N ASP A 158 -14.63 25.10 5.65
CA ASP A 158 -14.91 26.52 5.88
C ASP A 158 -16.06 26.64 6.85
N ILE A 159 -15.90 27.50 7.86
CA ILE A 159 -16.89 27.70 8.91
C ILE A 159 -17.64 29.01 8.63
N TYR A 160 -18.96 28.93 8.54
CA TYR A 160 -19.86 30.04 8.33
C TYR A 160 -20.84 30.15 9.51
N ASP A 161 -20.80 31.28 10.19
CA ASP A 161 -21.88 31.81 11.00
C ASP A 161 -22.54 32.98 10.26
N GLU A 162 -23.56 33.61 10.85
CA GLU A 162 -24.24 34.75 10.22
C GLU A 162 -23.26 35.86 9.89
N LYS A 163 -22.28 36.14 10.75
CA LYS A 163 -21.27 37.18 10.55
C LYS A 163 -20.35 36.86 9.38
N ALA A 164 -19.81 35.64 9.33
CA ALA A 164 -18.93 35.21 8.23
C ALA A 164 -19.64 35.21 6.89
N LEU A 165 -20.94 34.84 6.86
CA LEU A 165 -21.76 34.95 5.65
C LEU A 165 -21.91 36.39 5.19
N LYS A 166 -22.22 37.30 6.12
CA LYS A 166 -22.37 38.75 5.84
C LYS A 166 -21.06 39.37 5.39
N ASP A 167 -19.94 39.00 6.02
CA ASP A 167 -18.61 39.50 5.63
C ASP A 167 -18.21 39.04 4.21
N GLN A 168 -18.59 37.83 3.81
CA GLN A 168 -18.21 37.25 2.52
C GLN A 168 -19.17 37.62 1.37
N TYR A 169 -20.47 37.55 1.60
CA TYR A 169 -21.50 37.74 0.56
C TYR A 169 -22.25 39.05 0.70
N GLY A 170 -22.12 39.77 1.81
CA GLY A 170 -22.84 41.05 2.11
C GLY A 170 -24.31 40.86 2.49
N ILE A 171 -24.81 39.64 2.56
CA ILE A 171 -26.23 39.29 2.80
C ILE A 171 -26.43 38.46 4.04
N THR A 172 -27.64 38.42 4.58
CA THR A 172 -28.05 37.56 5.70
C THR A 172 -28.39 36.15 5.21
N PRO A 173 -28.47 35.15 6.11
CA PRO A 173 -28.94 33.79 5.78
C PRO A 173 -30.33 33.78 5.12
N LEU A 174 -31.26 34.62 5.54
CA LEU A 174 -32.59 34.74 4.91
C LEU A 174 -32.51 35.31 3.50
N GLN A 175 -31.68 36.31 3.30
CA GLN A 175 -31.43 36.85 1.96
C GLN A 175 -30.74 35.86 1.02
N PHE A 176 -30.10 34.82 1.55
CA PHE A 176 -29.53 33.75 0.72
C PHE A 176 -30.64 32.94 0.02
N ILE A 177 -31.78 32.76 0.68
CA ILE A 177 -32.96 32.12 0.05
C ILE A 177 -33.51 33.02 -1.07
N ASP A 178 -33.61 34.33 -0.83
CA ASP A 178 -34.04 35.32 -1.84
C ASP A 178 -33.10 35.33 -3.04
N LEU A 179 -31.83 35.25 -2.80
CA LEU A 179 -30.81 35.10 -3.85
C LEU A 179 -31.10 33.90 -4.76
N LYS A 180 -31.41 32.74 -4.18
CA LYS A 180 -31.78 31.54 -4.91
C LYS A 180 -33.12 31.74 -5.67
N GLY A 181 -34.07 32.46 -5.10
CA GLY A 181 -35.29 32.81 -5.80
C GLY A 181 -35.04 33.63 -7.07
N LEU A 182 -34.08 34.58 -7.01
CA LEU A 182 -33.70 35.43 -8.15
C LEU A 182 -32.86 34.69 -9.19
N MET A 183 -31.76 33.98 -8.76
CA MET A 183 -30.80 33.39 -9.69
C MET A 183 -31.10 31.95 -10.09
N GLY A 184 -31.99 31.29 -9.35
CA GLY A 184 -32.23 29.84 -9.46
C GLY A 184 -31.07 29.00 -8.96
N ASP A 185 -31.18 27.69 -9.16
CA ASP A 185 -30.12 26.74 -8.92
C ASP A 185 -29.99 25.71 -10.06
N LYS A 186 -28.85 25.70 -10.72
CA LYS A 186 -28.62 24.77 -11.83
C LYS A 186 -28.42 23.32 -11.35
N SER A 187 -27.92 23.12 -10.12
CA SER A 187 -27.68 21.78 -9.58
C SER A 187 -28.98 21.05 -9.25
N ASP A 188 -30.03 21.80 -8.88
CA ASP A 188 -31.36 21.26 -8.54
C ASP A 188 -32.41 21.56 -9.62
N ASN A 189 -31.96 22.14 -10.73
CA ASN A 189 -32.85 22.54 -11.81
C ASN A 189 -33.94 23.52 -11.36
N ILE A 190 -33.63 24.44 -10.42
CA ILE A 190 -34.48 25.50 -9.99
C ILE A 190 -34.31 26.67 -10.95
N PRO A 191 -35.40 27.18 -11.62
CA PRO A 191 -35.26 28.03 -12.78
C PRO A 191 -34.76 29.45 -12.49
N GLY A 192 -35.15 30.07 -11.37
CA GLY A 192 -34.87 31.49 -11.10
C GLY A 192 -35.47 32.45 -12.15
N VAL A 193 -34.96 33.65 -12.17
CA VAL A 193 -35.32 34.67 -13.19
C VAL A 193 -34.29 34.62 -14.33
N PRO A 194 -34.64 34.27 -15.56
CA PRO A 194 -33.72 34.15 -16.69
C PRO A 194 -32.91 35.41 -16.93
N GLY A 195 -31.56 35.27 -16.86
CA GLY A 195 -30.63 36.37 -17.05
C GLY A 195 -30.37 37.23 -15.82
N ILE A 196 -30.80 36.77 -14.61
CA ILE A 196 -30.33 37.25 -13.33
C ILE A 196 -29.38 36.16 -12.79
N GLY A 197 -28.10 36.50 -12.64
CA GLY A 197 -27.10 35.64 -11.99
C GLY A 197 -26.71 36.16 -10.62
N GLU A 198 -25.82 35.48 -9.93
CA GLU A 198 -25.37 35.75 -8.56
C GLU A 198 -25.02 37.23 -8.32
N LYS A 199 -24.19 37.85 -9.19
CA LYS A 199 -23.77 39.25 -9.05
C LYS A 199 -24.95 40.23 -9.11
N THR A 200 -25.90 39.99 -10.02
CA THR A 200 -27.07 40.84 -10.17
C THR A 200 -28.05 40.63 -9.04
N GLY A 201 -28.24 39.35 -8.63
CA GLY A 201 -29.12 39.03 -7.49
C GLY A 201 -28.59 39.62 -6.19
N LEU A 202 -27.30 39.48 -5.89
CA LEU A 202 -26.67 40.07 -4.70
C LEU A 202 -26.84 41.59 -4.70
N LYS A 203 -26.64 42.27 -5.82
CA LYS A 203 -26.82 43.73 -5.92
C LYS A 203 -28.25 44.14 -5.60
N LEU A 204 -29.24 43.42 -6.16
CA LEU A 204 -30.65 43.69 -5.90
C LEU A 204 -31.00 43.52 -4.42
N LEU A 205 -30.50 42.48 -3.77
CA LEU A 205 -30.77 42.24 -2.36
C LEU A 205 -30.06 43.23 -1.43
N LEU A 206 -28.87 43.71 -1.82
CA LEU A 206 -28.17 44.78 -1.10
C LEU A 206 -28.89 46.14 -1.20
N ASP A 207 -29.48 46.42 -2.39
CA ASP A 207 -30.13 47.67 -2.66
C ASP A 207 -31.57 47.73 -2.07
N TYR A 208 -32.30 46.61 -2.02
CA TYR A 208 -33.74 46.57 -1.68
C TYR A 208 -34.09 45.67 -0.48
N GLY A 209 -33.26 44.76 -0.09
CA GLY A 209 -33.42 43.93 1.12
C GLY A 209 -33.94 42.53 0.87
N SER A 210 -35.14 42.33 0.34
CA SER A 210 -35.74 41.00 0.09
C SER A 210 -36.21 40.82 -1.35
N LEU A 211 -36.57 39.61 -1.74
CA LEU A 211 -37.20 39.31 -3.02
C LEU A 211 -38.48 40.12 -3.18
N GLU A 212 -39.29 40.17 -2.15
CA GLU A 212 -40.55 40.94 -2.08
C GLU A 212 -40.29 42.43 -2.32
N ASP A 213 -39.33 43.02 -1.59
CA ASP A 213 -38.96 44.42 -1.75
C ASP A 213 -38.42 44.76 -3.14
N VAL A 214 -37.65 43.84 -3.77
CA VAL A 214 -37.19 43.99 -5.16
C VAL A 214 -38.39 44.08 -6.09
N TYR A 215 -39.41 43.28 -5.92
CA TYR A 215 -40.64 43.31 -6.73
C TYR A 215 -41.51 44.53 -6.44
N GLU A 216 -41.59 44.99 -5.21
CA GLU A 216 -42.30 46.23 -4.84
C GLU A 216 -41.64 47.45 -5.47
N ASN A 217 -40.30 47.46 -5.54
CA ASN A 217 -39.55 48.60 -6.07
C ASN A 217 -39.14 48.44 -7.55
N ARG A 218 -39.77 47.47 -8.29
CA ARG A 218 -39.40 47.14 -9.68
C ARG A 218 -39.45 48.35 -10.64
N ASP A 219 -40.29 49.34 -10.34
CA ASP A 219 -40.43 50.54 -11.13
C ASP A 219 -39.19 51.46 -11.11
N SER A 220 -38.34 51.30 -10.12
CA SER A 220 -37.08 52.04 -9.99
C SER A 220 -35.92 51.38 -10.75
N LEU A 221 -36.12 50.16 -11.28
CA LEU A 221 -35.11 49.39 -11.98
C LEU A 221 -34.99 49.79 -13.46
N SER A 222 -33.88 49.40 -14.07
CA SER A 222 -33.73 49.58 -15.54
C SER A 222 -34.86 48.82 -16.29
N ALA A 223 -35.32 49.39 -17.42
CA ALA A 223 -36.42 48.80 -18.19
C ALA A 223 -36.22 47.32 -18.55
N GLY A 224 -34.98 46.92 -18.83
CA GLY A 224 -34.64 45.50 -19.12
C GLY A 224 -34.73 44.60 -17.91
N LEU A 225 -34.38 45.08 -16.72
CA LEU A 225 -34.43 44.31 -15.48
C LEU A 225 -35.86 44.18 -14.98
N LYS A 226 -36.61 45.30 -15.02
CA LYS A 226 -38.04 45.36 -14.70
C LYS A 226 -38.82 44.36 -15.52
N LYS A 227 -38.64 44.37 -16.87
CA LYS A 227 -39.31 43.43 -17.77
C LYS A 227 -39.02 41.97 -17.39
N LYS A 228 -37.76 41.61 -17.12
CA LYS A 228 -37.38 40.22 -16.71
C LYS A 228 -38.10 39.80 -15.43
N LEU A 229 -38.14 40.68 -14.43
CA LEU A 229 -38.83 40.39 -13.16
C LEU A 229 -40.33 40.20 -13.38
N GLU A 230 -40.99 41.14 -14.14
CA GLU A 230 -42.44 41.06 -14.39
C GLU A 230 -42.85 39.79 -15.16
N GLU A 231 -42.07 39.43 -16.21
CA GLU A 231 -42.33 38.22 -17.00
C GLU A 231 -42.12 36.91 -16.21
N ASN A 232 -41.37 36.93 -15.10
CA ASN A 232 -40.99 35.72 -14.36
C ASN A 232 -41.38 35.81 -12.88
N TYR A 233 -42.42 36.53 -12.54
CA TYR A 233 -42.87 36.73 -11.15
C TYR A 233 -43.14 35.40 -10.45
N ASP A 234 -44.02 34.55 -10.97
CA ASP A 234 -44.42 33.30 -10.38
C ASP A 234 -43.22 32.31 -10.30
N GLN A 235 -42.33 32.37 -11.29
CA GLN A 235 -41.15 31.54 -11.34
C GLN A 235 -40.11 31.90 -10.25
N ALA A 236 -39.93 33.19 -9.94
CA ALA A 236 -39.04 33.63 -8.88
C ALA A 236 -39.52 33.16 -7.51
N PHE A 237 -40.83 33.33 -7.22
CA PHE A 237 -41.42 32.90 -5.95
C PHE A 237 -41.50 31.35 -5.84
N LEU A 238 -41.75 30.66 -6.93
CA LEU A 238 -41.63 29.19 -6.97
C LEU A 238 -40.18 28.77 -6.65
N SER A 239 -39.21 29.45 -7.27
CA SER A 239 -37.76 29.15 -7.03
C SER A 239 -37.37 29.41 -5.58
N LYS A 240 -37.84 30.52 -4.98
CA LYS A 240 -37.67 30.82 -3.55
C LYS A 240 -38.21 29.67 -2.68
N ARG A 241 -39.44 29.20 -2.95
CA ARG A 241 -40.06 28.07 -2.21
C ARG A 241 -39.30 26.80 -2.35
N LEU A 242 -38.89 26.44 -3.56
CA LEU A 242 -38.12 25.19 -3.82
C LEU A 242 -36.76 25.22 -3.14
N ALA A 243 -36.11 26.39 -3.07
CA ALA A 243 -34.80 26.57 -2.44
C ALA A 243 -34.86 26.69 -0.91
N THR A 244 -36.08 26.94 -0.34
CA THR A 244 -36.22 27.06 1.10
C THR A 244 -36.15 25.71 1.79
N ILE A 245 -35.25 25.60 2.76
CA ILE A 245 -35.18 24.47 3.67
C ILE A 245 -36.29 24.57 4.71
N VAL A 246 -37.09 23.50 4.85
CA VAL A 246 -38.17 23.44 5.85
C VAL A 246 -37.55 23.27 7.23
N THR A 247 -37.97 24.10 8.21
CA THR A 247 -37.43 24.08 9.58
C THR A 247 -38.44 23.75 10.65
N ASP A 248 -39.67 23.36 10.25
CA ASP A 248 -40.81 23.06 11.11
C ASP A 248 -41.55 21.79 10.69
N MET A 249 -40.77 20.78 10.24
CA MET A 249 -41.31 19.49 9.88
C MET A 249 -42.06 18.82 11.05
N PRO A 250 -43.09 18.00 10.77
CA PRO A 250 -43.82 17.27 11.78
C PRO A 250 -43.04 16.02 12.27
N ILE A 251 -41.87 16.28 12.87
CA ILE A 251 -41.03 15.24 13.45
C ILE A 251 -40.78 15.59 14.92
N GLU A 252 -41.03 14.63 15.80
CA GLU A 252 -40.63 14.73 17.21
C GLU A 252 -39.30 13.98 17.36
N ILE A 253 -38.27 14.69 17.77
CA ILE A 253 -36.93 14.13 18.00
C ILE A 253 -36.58 14.44 19.45
N ASP A 254 -36.34 13.40 20.26
CA ASP A 254 -35.80 13.56 21.60
C ASP A 254 -34.29 13.80 21.53
N LEU A 255 -33.79 14.84 22.20
CA LEU A 255 -32.39 15.14 22.31
C LEU A 255 -31.57 13.93 22.81
N ASN A 256 -32.14 13.15 23.72
CA ASN A 256 -31.48 11.92 24.23
C ASN A 256 -31.25 10.88 23.16
N GLU A 257 -32.06 10.83 22.09
CA GLU A 257 -31.88 9.92 20.98
C GLU A 257 -30.68 10.34 20.11
N LEU A 258 -30.34 11.63 20.10
CA LEU A 258 -29.20 12.18 19.38
C LEU A 258 -27.90 12.11 20.18
N ARG A 259 -27.95 11.71 21.46
CA ARG A 259 -26.76 11.58 22.29
C ARG A 259 -25.81 10.55 21.70
N LEU A 260 -24.55 10.93 21.53
CA LEU A 260 -23.51 10.01 21.10
C LEU A 260 -23.34 8.87 22.11
N ARG A 261 -23.61 7.64 21.68
CA ARG A 261 -23.53 6.44 22.50
C ARG A 261 -22.14 5.85 22.46
N GLU A 262 -21.86 4.90 23.33
CA GLU A 262 -20.63 4.12 23.27
C GLU A 262 -20.56 3.33 21.96
N LYS A 263 -19.36 3.27 21.39
CA LYS A 263 -19.10 2.52 20.14
C LYS A 263 -19.24 1.02 20.42
N ASN A 264 -19.87 0.30 19.52
CA ASN A 264 -19.81 -1.15 19.50
C ASN A 264 -18.49 -1.59 18.83
N ILE A 265 -17.48 -1.74 19.67
CA ILE A 265 -16.11 -2.04 19.21
C ILE A 265 -16.04 -3.37 18.48
N GLU A 266 -16.74 -4.39 18.95
CA GLU A 266 -16.77 -5.73 18.37
C GLU A 266 -17.34 -5.69 16.93
N GLU A 267 -18.45 -5.01 16.75
CA GLU A 267 -19.08 -4.86 15.44
C GLU A 267 -18.26 -3.98 14.49
N LEU A 268 -17.65 -2.90 15.00
CA LEU A 268 -16.72 -2.08 14.20
C LEU A 268 -15.50 -2.88 13.74
N CYS A 269 -14.91 -3.70 14.62
CA CYS A 269 -13.81 -4.58 14.26
C CYS A 269 -14.25 -5.59 13.18
N ALA A 270 -15.42 -6.20 13.31
CA ALA A 270 -15.96 -7.13 12.32
C ALA A 270 -16.18 -6.46 10.95
N LEU A 271 -16.81 -5.27 10.92
CA LEU A 271 -17.03 -4.49 9.70
C LEU A 271 -15.73 -4.03 9.06
N PHE A 272 -14.77 -3.51 9.85
CA PHE A 272 -13.50 -3.03 9.31
C PHE A 272 -12.62 -4.18 8.81
N ASN A 273 -12.72 -5.37 9.41
CA ASN A 273 -12.09 -6.57 8.87
C ASN A 273 -12.75 -7.00 7.55
N GLU A 274 -14.09 -6.99 7.47
CA GLU A 274 -14.80 -7.30 6.22
C GLU A 274 -14.43 -6.33 5.09
N PHE A 275 -14.27 -5.03 5.39
CA PHE A 275 -13.89 -4.00 4.43
C PHE A 275 -12.37 -3.87 4.23
N GLU A 276 -11.56 -4.60 4.99
CA GLU A 276 -10.09 -4.55 4.96
C GLU A 276 -9.49 -3.18 5.33
N PHE A 277 -10.12 -2.49 6.28
CA PHE A 277 -9.72 -1.16 6.75
C PHE A 277 -8.67 -1.23 7.87
N ASN A 278 -7.50 -1.81 7.58
CA ASN A 278 -6.43 -2.02 8.57
C ASN A 278 -6.01 -0.72 9.29
N THR A 279 -5.93 0.40 8.58
CA THR A 279 -5.60 1.70 9.17
C THR A 279 -6.69 2.20 10.13
N LEU A 280 -7.97 1.88 9.88
CA LEU A 280 -9.07 2.29 10.75
C LEU A 280 -9.20 1.36 11.97
N LEU A 281 -8.85 0.09 11.84
CA LEU A 281 -8.74 -0.83 12.96
C LEU A 281 -7.77 -0.31 14.03
N SER A 282 -6.63 0.26 13.61
CA SER A 282 -5.67 0.84 14.55
C SER A 282 -6.19 2.08 15.30
N LYS A 283 -7.21 2.77 14.79
CA LYS A 283 -7.84 3.94 15.42
C LYS A 283 -8.93 3.58 16.45
N ILE A 284 -9.41 2.35 16.44
CA ILE A 284 -10.40 1.90 17.44
C ILE A 284 -9.66 1.63 18.73
N LYS A 285 -9.92 2.46 19.76
CA LYS A 285 -9.44 2.18 21.12
C LYS A 285 -10.34 1.07 21.69
N THR A 286 -9.79 -0.11 21.87
CA THR A 286 -10.47 -1.18 22.60
C THR A 286 -10.26 -0.94 24.09
N THR A 287 -11.32 -0.95 24.88
CA THR A 287 -11.20 -1.09 26.33
C THR A 287 -10.65 -2.50 26.61
N PRO A 288 -9.66 -2.66 27.48
CA PRO A 288 -9.18 -3.98 27.84
C PRO A 288 -10.36 -4.82 28.34
N ASN A 289 -10.55 -6.00 27.77
CA ASN A 289 -11.56 -6.94 28.26
C ASN A 289 -11.26 -7.27 29.73
N PRO A 290 -12.15 -6.96 30.69
CA PRO A 290 -11.87 -7.17 32.13
C PRO A 290 -11.63 -8.64 32.49
N GLU A 291 -12.01 -9.60 31.63
CA GLU A 291 -11.74 -11.02 31.87
C GLU A 291 -10.26 -11.43 31.72
N ILE A 292 -9.41 -10.55 31.11
CA ILE A 292 -7.98 -10.82 30.92
C ILE A 292 -7.15 -10.48 32.18
N ILE A 293 -7.71 -9.71 33.13
CA ILE A 293 -6.98 -9.21 34.32
C ILE A 293 -6.87 -10.25 35.47
N SER A 294 -7.48 -11.42 35.38
CA SER A 294 -7.55 -12.38 36.49
C SER A 294 -6.54 -13.55 36.48
N ARG A 295 -5.62 -13.61 35.49
CA ARG A 295 -4.52 -14.56 35.62
C ARG A 295 -3.41 -13.96 36.45
N GLU A 296 -2.99 -14.66 37.51
CA GLU A 296 -1.80 -14.29 38.30
C GLU A 296 -0.55 -14.40 37.43
N MET A 297 -0.25 -13.33 36.67
CA MET A 297 0.97 -13.23 35.87
C MET A 297 2.19 -13.21 36.79
N LYS A 298 3.17 -14.09 36.59
CA LYS A 298 4.40 -14.16 37.36
C LYS A 298 5.59 -13.76 36.49
N LEU A 299 6.23 -12.63 36.84
CA LEU A 299 7.54 -12.27 36.33
C LEU A 299 8.61 -13.04 37.11
N ILE A 300 9.45 -13.78 36.42
CA ILE A 300 10.59 -14.48 37.00
C ILE A 300 11.86 -13.98 36.34
N LYS A 301 12.66 -13.24 37.08
CA LYS A 301 14.02 -12.90 36.65
C LYS A 301 14.87 -14.16 36.82
N VAL A 302 15.47 -14.61 35.75
CA VAL A 302 16.28 -15.82 35.78
C VAL A 302 17.71 -15.46 36.11
N ASP A 303 18.21 -16.12 37.10
CA ASP A 303 19.59 -16.09 37.57
C ASP A 303 20.10 -17.53 37.81
N LYS A 304 21.29 -17.69 38.34
CA LYS A 304 21.89 -19.01 38.60
C LYS A 304 21.09 -19.87 39.54
N ASP A 305 20.34 -19.27 40.47
CA ASP A 305 19.64 -20.01 41.55
C ASP A 305 18.33 -20.63 41.03
N ASN A 306 17.67 -20.00 40.06
CA ASN A 306 16.40 -20.47 39.52
C ASN A 306 16.48 -21.01 38.04
N LEU A 307 17.67 -21.01 37.45
CA LEU A 307 17.93 -21.47 36.09
C LEU A 307 17.44 -22.91 35.83
N GLU A 308 17.72 -23.84 36.74
CA GLU A 308 17.29 -25.22 36.63
C GLU A 308 15.76 -25.35 36.59
N ALA A 309 15.05 -24.58 37.40
CA ALA A 309 13.59 -24.57 37.40
C ALA A 309 13.02 -24.08 36.03
N PHE A 310 13.67 -23.10 35.42
CA PHE A 310 13.33 -22.65 34.07
C PHE A 310 13.56 -23.79 33.05
N LYS A 311 14.74 -24.41 33.05
CA LYS A 311 15.08 -25.51 32.13
C LYS A 311 14.10 -26.68 32.24
N ILE A 312 13.72 -27.05 33.46
CA ILE A 312 12.68 -28.09 33.70
C ILE A 312 11.34 -27.64 33.10
N SER A 313 10.95 -26.39 33.27
CA SER A 313 9.70 -25.85 32.73
C SER A 313 9.70 -25.88 31.21
N ALA A 314 10.78 -25.43 30.57
CA ALA A 314 10.92 -25.40 29.12
C ALA A 314 10.89 -26.83 28.53
N ASN A 315 11.63 -27.77 29.14
CA ASN A 315 11.65 -29.17 28.75
C ASN A 315 10.31 -29.89 28.93
N LYS A 316 9.53 -29.49 29.93
CA LYS A 316 8.19 -30.04 30.17
C LYS A 316 7.17 -29.52 29.17
N SER A 317 7.16 -28.21 28.90
CA SER A 317 6.24 -27.57 27.97
C SER A 317 6.49 -27.96 26.53
N LYS A 318 7.76 -28.16 26.14
CA LYS A 318 8.17 -28.42 24.75
C LYS A 318 7.81 -27.30 23.77
N GLU A 319 7.25 -26.20 24.23
CA GLU A 319 7.00 -24.98 23.46
C GLU A 319 7.27 -23.75 24.32
N ILE A 320 7.95 -22.76 23.75
CA ILE A 320 8.24 -21.46 24.37
C ILE A 320 7.96 -20.34 23.39
N PHE A 321 7.47 -19.20 23.91
CA PHE A 321 7.30 -17.99 23.12
C PHE A 321 8.41 -17.03 23.47
N ILE A 322 9.10 -16.50 22.47
CA ILE A 322 10.30 -15.70 22.70
C ILE A 322 10.21 -14.31 22.06
N LYS A 323 10.83 -13.31 22.69
CA LYS A 323 11.11 -12.01 22.10
C LYS A 323 12.34 -11.37 22.74
N ALA A 324 13.32 -11.02 21.91
CA ALA A 324 14.48 -10.26 22.34
C ALA A 324 14.23 -8.75 22.26
N SER A 325 14.75 -8.00 23.22
CA SER A 325 14.93 -6.57 23.11
C SER A 325 16.41 -6.24 22.99
N ALA A 326 16.75 -5.20 22.25
CA ALA A 326 18.13 -4.86 21.97
C ALA A 326 18.40 -3.37 22.12
N HIS A 327 19.63 -3.03 22.49
CA HIS A 327 20.14 -1.67 22.42
C HIS A 327 20.24 -1.18 20.97
N LYS A 328 20.15 0.13 20.76
CA LYS A 328 20.42 0.71 19.44
C LYS A 328 21.88 0.46 19.07
N GLY A 329 22.12 0.06 17.85
CA GLY A 329 23.46 -0.22 17.37
C GLY A 329 23.51 -0.86 16.00
N ASN A 330 24.69 -1.03 15.49
CA ASN A 330 25.01 -1.75 14.28
C ASN A 330 24.68 -3.26 14.45
N ILE A 331 24.24 -3.91 13.41
CA ILE A 331 23.81 -5.31 13.41
C ILE A 331 24.83 -6.27 14.03
N ARG A 332 26.14 -6.03 13.84
CA ARG A 332 27.23 -6.88 14.38
C ARG A 332 27.53 -6.63 15.86
N HIS A 333 27.15 -5.47 16.38
CA HIS A 333 27.43 -5.05 17.75
C HIS A 333 26.15 -4.74 18.53
N ARG A 334 24.99 -5.03 17.94
CA ARG A 334 23.71 -4.87 18.63
C ARG A 334 23.61 -5.93 19.70
N LYS A 335 23.71 -5.52 20.95
CA LYS A 335 23.62 -6.41 22.10
C LYS A 335 22.17 -6.57 22.53
N ILE A 336 21.83 -7.77 22.97
CA ILE A 336 20.58 -8.05 23.65
C ILE A 336 20.56 -7.25 24.96
N SER A 337 19.53 -6.48 25.21
CA SER A 337 19.28 -5.87 26.50
C SER A 337 18.57 -6.84 27.44
N SER A 338 17.60 -7.55 26.91
CA SER A 338 16.80 -8.55 27.62
C SER A 338 16.20 -9.56 26.63
N LEU A 339 16.10 -10.79 27.04
CA LEU A 339 15.36 -11.85 26.37
C LEU A 339 14.16 -12.24 27.22
N PHE A 340 12.97 -12.12 26.69
CA PHE A 340 11.71 -12.49 27.32
C PHE A 340 11.25 -13.85 26.78
N ILE A 341 10.93 -14.78 27.68
CA ILE A 341 10.43 -16.12 27.33
C ILE A 341 9.15 -16.38 28.10
N LYS A 342 8.05 -16.61 27.39
CA LYS A 342 6.77 -17.00 28.01
C LYS A 342 6.62 -18.52 27.93
N ILE A 343 6.28 -19.13 29.08
CA ILE A 343 5.90 -20.55 29.21
C ILE A 343 4.64 -20.57 30.09
N ASP A 344 3.54 -21.03 29.54
CA ASP A 344 2.23 -21.03 30.20
C ASP A 344 1.88 -19.63 30.78
N ASP A 345 1.65 -19.51 32.08
CA ASP A 345 1.32 -18.28 32.81
C ASP A 345 2.54 -17.55 33.39
N LYS A 346 3.75 -17.89 32.96
CA LYS A 346 4.99 -17.30 33.47
C LYS A 346 5.76 -16.60 32.38
N LEU A 347 6.28 -15.40 32.69
CA LEU A 347 7.23 -14.68 31.85
C LEU A 347 8.60 -14.70 32.54
N TYR A 348 9.54 -15.27 31.83
CA TYR A 348 10.94 -15.34 32.25
C TYR A 348 11.73 -14.23 31.58
N LEU A 349 12.56 -13.54 32.35
CA LEU A 349 13.44 -12.47 31.91
C LEU A 349 14.89 -12.87 32.09
N PHE A 350 15.64 -12.88 31.00
CA PHE A 350 17.08 -13.02 30.95
C PHE A 350 17.71 -11.68 30.57
N LYS A 351 18.73 -11.25 31.31
CA LYS A 351 19.56 -10.10 30.93
C LYS A 351 20.68 -10.54 29.99
N GLU A 352 21.37 -9.58 29.35
CA GLU A 352 22.44 -9.84 28.39
C GLU A 352 23.37 -10.98 28.81
N ASP A 353 23.96 -10.90 30.00
CA ASP A 353 24.95 -11.87 30.47
C ASP A 353 24.37 -13.25 30.78
N ASP A 354 23.07 -13.36 30.98
CA ASP A 354 22.39 -14.60 31.37
C ASP A 354 21.85 -15.38 30.16
N VAL A 355 21.78 -14.77 28.98
CA VAL A 355 21.25 -15.42 27.77
C VAL A 355 22.07 -16.65 27.38
N ILE A 356 23.39 -16.62 27.57
CA ILE A 356 24.29 -17.75 27.29
C ILE A 356 24.00 -18.99 28.15
N LEU A 357 23.41 -18.80 29.35
CA LEU A 357 23.08 -19.89 30.28
C LEU A 357 21.99 -20.83 29.75
N ILE A 358 21.23 -20.39 28.75
CA ILE A 358 20.13 -21.14 28.14
C ILE A 358 20.40 -21.50 26.69
N LYS A 359 21.67 -21.46 26.26
CA LYS A 359 22.06 -21.86 24.91
C LYS A 359 21.53 -23.25 24.56
N ASP A 360 21.62 -24.21 25.46
CA ASP A 360 21.12 -25.56 25.32
C ASP A 360 19.60 -25.63 25.08
N ILE A 361 18.80 -24.70 25.61
CA ILE A 361 17.36 -24.63 25.38
C ILE A 361 17.05 -23.96 24.02
N LEU A 362 17.80 -22.90 23.69
CA LEU A 362 17.61 -22.17 22.44
C LEU A 362 18.04 -22.99 21.22
N GLU A 363 19.04 -23.84 21.36
CA GLU A 363 19.55 -24.71 20.29
C GLU A 363 18.88 -26.13 20.24
N ASP A 364 17.96 -26.43 21.18
CA ASP A 364 17.25 -27.72 21.18
C ASP A 364 16.12 -27.71 20.14
N GLU A 365 16.26 -28.46 19.05
CA GLU A 365 15.21 -28.65 18.03
C GLU A 365 13.91 -29.29 18.59
N GLY A 366 14.02 -30.04 19.71
CA GLY A 366 12.88 -30.67 20.38
C GLY A 366 12.01 -29.70 21.18
N ILE A 367 12.46 -28.46 21.39
CA ILE A 367 11.69 -27.37 22.03
C ILE A 367 11.25 -26.38 20.94
N LYS A 368 9.96 -26.27 20.72
CA LYS A 368 9.38 -25.35 19.72
C LYS A 368 9.55 -23.89 20.19
N LYS A 369 10.04 -23.02 19.30
CA LYS A 369 10.13 -21.58 19.51
C LYS A 369 9.13 -20.88 18.61
N SER A 370 8.23 -20.12 19.23
CA SER A 370 7.23 -19.31 18.55
C SER A 370 7.44 -17.84 18.88
N GLY A 371 7.19 -16.92 17.91
CA GLY A 371 7.47 -15.51 18.11
C GLY A 371 6.84 -14.60 17.05
N PHE A 372 7.27 -13.37 17.09
CA PHE A 372 6.94 -12.33 16.10
C PHE A 372 8.24 -11.68 15.64
N ASP A 373 8.52 -11.70 14.31
CA ASP A 373 9.81 -11.25 13.75
C ASP A 373 11.02 -12.00 14.35
N LEU A 374 10.95 -13.33 14.31
CA LEU A 374 12.00 -14.22 14.85
C LEU A 374 13.33 -14.12 14.11
N LYS A 375 13.33 -13.61 12.87
CA LYS A 375 14.57 -13.31 12.15
C LYS A 375 15.42 -12.30 12.89
N GLN A 376 14.84 -11.25 13.45
CA GLN A 376 15.58 -10.28 14.25
C GLN A 376 16.07 -10.88 15.56
N ASP A 377 15.25 -11.73 16.19
CA ASP A 377 15.67 -12.43 17.41
C ASP A 377 16.82 -13.40 17.14
N TYR A 378 16.79 -14.13 16.03
CA TYR A 378 17.88 -14.98 15.56
C TYR A 378 19.18 -14.17 15.35
N ILE A 379 19.10 -13.06 14.62
CA ILE A 379 20.27 -12.18 14.36
C ILE A 379 20.88 -11.66 15.67
N LEU A 380 20.06 -11.33 16.66
CA LEU A 380 20.51 -10.83 17.96
C LEU A 380 21.23 -11.90 18.79
N LEU A 381 20.96 -13.18 18.55
CA LEU A 381 21.61 -14.30 19.23
C LEU A 381 22.96 -14.69 18.62
N LEU A 382 23.17 -14.41 17.33
CA LEU A 382 24.42 -14.78 16.61
C LEU A 382 25.72 -14.22 17.24
N PRO A 383 25.78 -12.97 17.78
CA PRO A 383 26.98 -12.48 18.47
C PRO A 383 27.36 -13.27 19.73
N TYR A 384 26.42 -14.02 20.31
CA TYR A 384 26.64 -14.89 21.46
C TYR A 384 26.95 -16.34 21.05
N GLU A 385 27.15 -16.57 19.76
CA GLU A 385 27.35 -17.92 19.20
C GLU A 385 26.17 -18.87 19.53
N ILE A 386 24.96 -18.33 19.60
CA ILE A 386 23.72 -19.09 19.84
C ILE A 386 22.94 -19.18 18.54
N GLU A 387 22.65 -20.40 18.11
CA GLU A 387 21.75 -20.68 17.02
C GLU A 387 20.32 -20.94 17.53
N LEU A 388 19.36 -20.22 17.02
CA LEU A 388 17.97 -20.44 17.39
C LEU A 388 17.43 -21.62 16.57
N ASP A 389 17.36 -22.80 17.18
CA ASP A 389 16.82 -24.01 16.56
C ASP A 389 15.38 -24.30 17.03
N GLY A 390 14.68 -25.15 16.32
CA GLY A 390 13.29 -25.48 16.62
C GLY A 390 12.31 -24.31 16.41
N ILE A 391 12.61 -23.36 15.52
CA ILE A 391 11.64 -22.32 15.15
C ILE A 391 10.41 -23.01 14.59
N TYR A 392 9.25 -22.75 15.21
CA TYR A 392 8.01 -23.44 14.90
C TYR A 392 6.96 -22.52 14.29
N PHE A 393 6.83 -21.31 14.81
CA PHE A 393 5.84 -20.36 14.33
C PHE A 393 6.33 -18.90 14.42
N ASP A 394 6.18 -18.19 13.34
CA ASP A 394 6.37 -16.73 13.27
C ASP A 394 5.08 -16.08 12.78
N VAL A 395 4.56 -15.11 13.54
CA VAL A 395 3.29 -14.44 13.23
C VAL A 395 3.33 -13.70 11.92
N GLU A 396 4.46 -13.02 11.57
CA GLU A 396 4.58 -12.30 10.30
C GLU A 396 4.54 -13.25 9.11
N ILE A 397 5.21 -14.39 9.22
CA ILE A 397 5.21 -15.42 8.18
C ILE A 397 3.83 -16.05 8.06
N GLY A 398 3.17 -16.32 9.19
CA GLY A 398 1.80 -16.85 9.21
C GLY A 398 0.81 -15.93 8.51
N GLU A 399 0.83 -14.64 8.87
CA GLU A 399 0.00 -13.61 8.24
C GLU A 399 0.27 -13.50 6.74
N TYR A 400 1.53 -13.44 6.36
CA TYR A 400 1.93 -13.30 4.97
C TYR A 400 1.42 -14.43 4.07
N LEU A 401 1.36 -15.67 4.56
CA LEU A 401 0.79 -16.79 3.80
C LEU A 401 -0.73 -16.72 3.74
N ILE A 402 -1.39 -16.30 4.81
CA ILE A 402 -2.85 -16.17 4.85
C ILE A 402 -3.30 -14.99 3.99
N ASP A 403 -2.56 -13.86 4.03
CA ASP A 403 -2.89 -12.62 3.35
C ASP A 403 -1.64 -11.85 2.89
N SER A 404 -1.13 -12.17 1.71
CA SER A 404 0.04 -11.51 1.12
C SER A 404 -0.20 -10.08 0.65
N SER A 405 -1.44 -9.58 0.70
CA SER A 405 -1.80 -8.22 0.27
C SER A 405 -1.63 -7.18 1.38
N GLY A 406 -1.53 -7.60 2.63
CA GLY A 406 -1.32 -6.74 3.79
C GLY A 406 0.04 -6.03 3.73
N THR A 407 0.04 -4.70 3.85
CA THR A 407 1.28 -3.89 3.83
C THR A 407 1.78 -3.55 5.23
N ASN A 408 1.05 -3.93 6.27
CA ASN A 408 1.38 -3.57 7.65
C ASN A 408 1.20 -4.78 8.57
N ASN A 409 2.32 -5.36 8.94
CA ASN A 409 2.41 -6.55 9.79
C ASN A 409 2.66 -6.19 11.27
N ASP A 410 2.30 -4.97 11.73
CA ASP A 410 2.39 -4.62 13.14
C ASP A 410 1.50 -5.54 13.98
N LEU A 411 2.06 -6.08 15.06
CA LEU A 411 1.37 -7.06 15.91
C LEU A 411 0.08 -6.50 16.51
N SER A 412 0.01 -5.19 16.78
CA SER A 412 -1.19 -4.52 17.29
C SER A 412 -2.33 -4.51 16.27
N ILE A 413 -1.99 -4.41 15.00
CA ILE A 413 -2.94 -4.46 13.88
C ILE A 413 -3.42 -5.89 13.68
N LEU A 414 -2.51 -6.86 13.68
CA LEU A 414 -2.84 -8.27 13.53
C LEU A 414 -3.70 -8.77 14.70
N SER A 415 -3.39 -8.34 15.92
CA SER A 415 -4.19 -8.64 17.10
C SER A 415 -5.65 -8.22 16.92
N LYS A 416 -5.88 -7.00 16.45
CA LYS A 416 -7.24 -6.49 16.17
C LYS A 416 -7.89 -7.19 14.99
N LYS A 417 -7.14 -7.46 13.91
CA LYS A 417 -7.61 -8.17 12.72
C LYS A 417 -8.19 -9.54 13.07
N TYR A 418 -7.56 -10.24 13.99
CA TYR A 418 -7.95 -11.62 14.38
C TYR A 418 -8.69 -11.70 15.70
N GLY A 419 -8.98 -10.58 16.37
CA GLY A 419 -9.65 -10.57 17.67
C GLY A 419 -8.83 -11.17 18.81
N ALA A 420 -7.49 -11.13 18.70
CA ALA A 420 -6.57 -11.71 19.68
C ALA A 420 -6.32 -10.82 20.92
N GLY A 421 -6.92 -9.63 20.97
CA GLY A 421 -6.81 -8.66 22.05
C GLY A 421 -6.36 -7.29 21.57
N ASP A 422 -6.18 -6.35 22.49
CA ASP A 422 -5.67 -5.01 22.22
C ASP A 422 -4.31 -4.82 22.87
N ILE A 423 -3.30 -4.59 22.05
CA ILE A 423 -1.94 -4.32 22.50
C ILE A 423 -1.44 -3.00 21.93
N LYS A 424 -0.54 -2.33 22.66
CA LYS A 424 0.15 -1.15 22.14
C LYS A 424 1.07 -1.53 20.99
N SER A 425 1.07 -0.72 19.93
CA SER A 425 2.10 -0.87 18.91
C SER A 425 3.49 -0.57 19.46
N LYS A 426 4.53 -1.05 18.78
CA LYS A 426 5.92 -0.72 19.15
C LYS A 426 6.15 0.79 19.17
N GLU A 427 5.60 1.51 18.20
CA GLU A 427 5.71 2.97 18.10
C GLU A 427 4.96 3.68 19.23
N ASP A 428 3.78 3.20 19.64
CA ASP A 428 3.01 3.78 20.76
C ASP A 428 3.69 3.55 22.10
N PHE A 429 4.41 2.46 22.27
CA PHE A 429 5.08 2.13 23.51
C PHE A 429 6.46 2.81 23.63
N PHE A 430 7.31 2.68 22.62
CA PHE A 430 8.68 3.22 22.63
C PHE A 430 8.77 4.64 22.07
N GLY A 431 7.79 5.12 21.31
CA GLY A 431 7.87 6.35 20.55
C GLY A 431 8.51 6.15 19.16
N LYS A 432 8.56 7.23 18.34
CA LYS A 432 9.06 7.20 16.97
C LYS A 432 10.18 8.21 16.71
N GLY A 433 11.22 7.80 15.99
CA GLY A 433 12.29 8.68 15.54
C GLY A 433 13.03 9.36 16.69
N LYS A 434 13.00 10.70 16.76
CA LYS A 434 13.68 11.47 17.82
C LYS A 434 13.04 11.34 19.21
N SER A 435 11.78 10.95 19.28
CA SER A 435 11.06 10.73 20.53
C SER A 435 11.11 9.28 21.03
N GLU A 436 11.82 8.40 20.34
CA GLU A 436 11.97 7.00 20.71
C GLU A 436 12.79 6.89 22.00
N LYS A 437 12.13 6.37 23.05
CA LYS A 437 12.71 6.17 24.38
C LYS A 437 13.81 5.11 24.35
N ASN A 438 14.84 5.30 25.15
CA ASN A 438 15.82 4.25 25.41
C ASN A 438 15.18 3.19 26.32
N LEU A 439 15.50 1.92 26.12
CA LEU A 439 15.04 0.83 26.97
C LEU A 439 15.33 1.07 28.47
N MET A 440 16.48 1.69 28.79
CA MET A 440 16.87 2.03 30.16
C MET A 440 16.01 3.13 30.81
N GLU A 441 15.26 3.90 30.01
CA GLU A 441 14.38 4.97 30.50
C GLU A 441 12.98 4.48 30.84
N ILE A 442 12.65 3.22 30.45
CA ILE A 442 11.33 2.63 30.68
C ILE A 442 11.37 1.80 31.97
N PRO A 443 10.40 2.03 32.88
CA PRO A 443 10.30 1.22 34.08
C PRO A 443 10.17 -0.27 33.76
N GLU A 444 10.89 -1.11 34.47
CA GLU A 444 10.94 -2.56 34.22
C GLU A 444 9.53 -3.21 34.28
N GLN A 445 8.65 -2.72 35.14
CA GLN A 445 7.29 -3.21 35.21
C GLN A 445 6.46 -2.88 33.97
N GLU A 446 6.68 -1.73 33.33
CA GLU A 446 6.03 -1.38 32.08
C GLU A 446 6.56 -2.23 30.91
N LEU A 447 7.88 -2.48 30.86
CA LEU A 447 8.51 -3.40 29.90
C LEU A 447 7.95 -4.82 30.06
N PHE A 448 7.81 -5.28 31.30
CA PHE A 448 7.22 -6.58 31.59
C PHE A 448 5.80 -6.72 31.04
N LEU A 449 4.93 -5.76 31.33
CA LEU A 449 3.55 -5.78 30.84
C LEU A 449 3.50 -5.75 29.32
N TYR A 450 4.31 -4.92 28.70
CA TYR A 450 4.36 -4.84 27.23
C TYR A 450 4.81 -6.18 26.59
N TYR A 451 5.88 -6.78 27.08
CA TYR A 451 6.36 -8.05 26.51
C TYR A 451 5.49 -9.25 26.89
N TRP A 452 4.79 -9.17 28.03
CA TRP A 452 3.71 -10.13 28.30
C TRP A 452 2.63 -10.06 27.24
N ASP A 453 2.10 -8.87 26.96
CA ASP A 453 1.06 -8.66 25.97
C ASP A 453 1.52 -9.09 24.57
N VAL A 454 2.75 -8.79 24.19
CA VAL A 454 3.34 -9.23 22.91
C VAL A 454 3.35 -10.76 22.81
N LEU A 455 3.84 -11.47 23.81
CA LEU A 455 4.00 -12.92 23.75
C LEU A 455 2.67 -13.67 23.94
N GLU A 456 1.78 -13.17 24.77
CA GLU A 456 0.41 -13.69 24.92
C GLU A 456 -0.38 -13.54 23.61
N THR A 457 -0.28 -12.37 22.97
CA THR A 457 -0.90 -12.12 21.67
C THR A 457 -0.30 -13.01 20.59
N THR A 458 1.00 -13.24 20.60
CA THR A 458 1.68 -14.17 19.69
C THR A 458 1.13 -15.58 19.82
N GLU A 459 0.93 -16.07 21.07
CA GLU A 459 0.33 -17.38 21.31
C GLU A 459 -1.09 -17.49 20.75
N ARG A 460 -1.94 -16.50 21.03
CA ARG A 460 -3.33 -16.46 20.52
C ARG A 460 -3.37 -16.40 18.99
N LEU A 461 -2.53 -15.58 18.38
CA LEU A 461 -2.46 -15.49 16.93
C LEU A 461 -1.98 -16.81 16.31
N LYS A 462 -1.01 -17.48 16.90
CA LYS A 462 -0.60 -18.83 16.46
C LYS A 462 -1.80 -19.78 16.45
N ASP A 463 -2.57 -19.83 17.55
CA ASP A 463 -3.72 -20.74 17.67
C ASP A 463 -4.84 -20.44 16.66
N ILE A 464 -4.97 -19.17 16.23
CA ILE A 464 -5.92 -18.76 15.18
C ILE A 464 -5.36 -19.03 13.78
N MET A 465 -4.10 -18.69 13.52
CA MET A 465 -3.51 -18.75 12.18
C MET A 465 -3.13 -20.15 11.73
N MET A 466 -2.67 -21.03 12.64
CA MET A 466 -2.30 -22.42 12.29
C MET A 466 -3.43 -23.21 11.64
N PRO A 467 -4.68 -23.20 12.16
CA PRO A 467 -5.82 -23.80 11.48
C PRO A 467 -6.07 -23.22 10.08
N LEU A 468 -5.93 -21.89 9.90
CA LEU A 468 -6.10 -21.24 8.59
C LEU A 468 -5.03 -21.65 7.58
N ILE A 469 -3.77 -21.76 8.01
CA ILE A 469 -2.66 -22.25 7.16
C ILE A 469 -2.98 -23.69 6.70
N LYS A 470 -3.48 -24.53 7.61
CA LYS A 470 -3.86 -25.92 7.33
C LYS A 470 -5.07 -26.01 6.39
N GLU A 471 -6.13 -25.24 6.65
CA GLU A 471 -7.32 -25.17 5.78
C GLU A 471 -6.96 -24.71 4.37
N ASN A 472 -5.99 -23.83 4.25
CA ASN A 472 -5.46 -23.33 2.99
C ASN A 472 -4.45 -24.30 2.33
N GLU A 473 -4.15 -25.46 2.92
CA GLU A 473 -3.20 -26.46 2.41
C GLU A 473 -1.78 -25.90 2.23
N MET A 474 -1.36 -24.97 3.10
CA MET A 474 -0.04 -24.30 3.02
C MET A 474 0.96 -24.76 4.10
N GLU A 475 0.68 -25.86 4.83
CA GLU A 475 1.57 -26.36 5.89
C GLU A 475 2.97 -26.68 5.36
N ASN A 476 3.08 -27.38 4.23
CA ASN A 476 4.37 -27.70 3.63
C ASN A 476 5.15 -26.44 3.24
N LEU A 477 4.49 -25.47 2.64
CA LEU A 477 5.09 -24.17 2.30
C LEU A 477 5.59 -23.45 3.55
N PHE A 478 4.80 -23.47 4.62
CA PHE A 478 5.12 -22.83 5.88
C PHE A 478 6.32 -23.48 6.58
N PHE A 479 6.27 -24.80 6.82
CA PHE A 479 7.27 -25.50 7.62
C PHE A 479 8.54 -25.88 6.86
N GLU A 480 8.44 -26.20 5.55
CA GLU A 480 9.58 -26.67 4.77
C GLU A 480 10.33 -25.53 4.04
N ILE A 481 9.68 -24.37 3.88
CA ILE A 481 10.26 -23.25 3.11
C ILE A 481 10.35 -21.99 3.94
N GLU A 482 9.23 -21.43 4.39
CA GLU A 482 9.21 -20.07 4.94
C GLU A 482 9.84 -20.00 6.34
N ILE A 483 9.53 -20.91 7.23
CA ILE A 483 10.12 -20.95 8.58
C ILE A 483 11.63 -21.21 8.55
N PRO A 484 12.15 -22.25 7.85
CA PRO A 484 13.59 -22.46 7.77
C PRO A 484 14.35 -21.30 7.10
N LEU A 485 13.71 -20.58 6.18
CA LEU A 485 14.32 -19.43 5.49
C LEU A 485 14.67 -18.28 6.44
N ILE A 486 14.01 -18.18 7.58
CA ILE A 486 14.33 -17.19 8.63
C ILE A 486 15.81 -17.21 8.98
N LYS A 487 16.39 -18.41 9.20
CA LYS A 487 17.81 -18.58 9.55
C LYS A 487 18.73 -18.22 8.38
N VAL A 488 18.38 -18.62 7.16
CA VAL A 488 19.18 -18.30 5.97
C VAL A 488 19.28 -16.80 5.77
N LEU A 489 18.15 -16.11 5.82
CA LEU A 489 18.13 -14.65 5.65
C LEU A 489 18.79 -13.92 6.82
N GLY A 490 18.62 -14.43 8.04
CA GLY A 490 19.30 -13.89 9.21
C GLY A 490 20.83 -13.99 9.08
N ASP A 491 21.35 -15.12 8.63
CA ASP A 491 22.77 -15.32 8.34
C ASP A 491 23.29 -14.38 7.25
N MET A 492 22.53 -14.23 6.15
CA MET A 492 22.89 -13.31 5.07
C MET A 492 22.96 -11.86 5.57
N GLU A 493 21.98 -11.41 6.35
CA GLU A 493 21.98 -10.07 6.95
C GLU A 493 23.15 -9.89 7.93
N TYR A 494 23.40 -10.86 8.77
CA TYR A 494 24.47 -10.82 9.78
C TYR A 494 25.86 -10.78 9.14
N HIS A 495 26.10 -11.55 8.10
CA HIS A 495 27.39 -11.59 7.40
C HIS A 495 27.57 -10.40 6.46
N GLY A 496 26.54 -9.99 5.72
CA GLY A 496 26.58 -8.89 4.78
C GLY A 496 27.58 -9.08 3.63
N ILE A 497 27.76 -8.08 2.79
CA ILE A 497 28.68 -8.08 1.65
C ILE A 497 29.80 -7.03 1.82
N MET A 498 31.03 -7.40 1.51
CA MET A 498 32.23 -6.54 1.58
C MET A 498 32.16 -5.43 0.53
N VAL A 499 32.58 -4.22 0.90
CA VAL A 499 32.56 -3.02 0.06
C VAL A 499 33.92 -2.31 0.02
N ARG A 500 34.40 -2.04 -1.18
CA ARG A 500 35.61 -1.22 -1.45
C ARG A 500 35.27 0.26 -1.38
N LYS A 501 35.57 0.88 -0.25
CA LYS A 501 35.36 2.32 -0.05
C LYS A 501 36.15 3.20 -1.01
N ASP A 502 37.39 2.82 -1.32
CA ASP A 502 38.25 3.52 -2.27
C ASP A 502 37.64 3.52 -3.69
N VAL A 503 37.06 2.43 -4.14
CA VAL A 503 36.33 2.36 -5.42
C VAL A 503 35.10 3.25 -5.40
N LEU A 504 34.39 3.28 -4.26
CA LEU A 504 33.22 4.13 -4.09
C LEU A 504 33.56 5.63 -4.14
N ASP A 505 34.68 6.02 -3.48
CA ASP A 505 35.18 7.40 -3.48
C ASP A 505 35.65 7.83 -4.89
N ASN A 506 36.30 6.95 -5.64
CA ASN A 506 36.69 7.18 -7.04
C ASN A 506 35.46 7.36 -7.95
N LEU A 507 34.40 6.55 -7.76
CA LEU A 507 33.17 6.70 -8.52
C LEU A 507 32.48 8.03 -8.18
N LYS A 508 32.51 8.45 -6.92
CA LYS A 508 31.96 9.74 -6.50
C LYS A 508 32.64 10.91 -7.23
N GLU A 509 33.96 10.92 -7.30
CA GLU A 509 34.71 11.96 -8.01
C GLU A 509 34.36 11.94 -9.51
N LYS A 510 34.44 10.77 -10.15
CA LYS A 510 34.07 10.58 -11.56
C LYS A 510 32.67 11.12 -11.87
N PHE A 511 31.66 10.71 -11.07
CA PHE A 511 30.30 11.15 -11.32
C PHE A 511 30.10 12.65 -11.06
N SER A 512 30.78 13.24 -10.08
CA SER A 512 30.74 14.68 -9.81
C SER A 512 31.25 15.50 -11.00
N ILE A 513 32.33 15.06 -11.63
CA ILE A 513 32.92 15.70 -12.83
C ILE A 513 31.89 15.62 -14.00
N GLU A 514 31.36 14.44 -14.27
CA GLU A 514 30.40 14.24 -15.36
C GLU A 514 29.08 15.03 -15.14
N ILE A 515 28.56 15.05 -13.92
CA ILE A 515 27.38 15.87 -13.56
C ILE A 515 27.64 17.34 -13.87
N SER A 516 28.83 17.88 -13.44
CA SER A 516 29.19 19.28 -13.67
C SER A 516 29.34 19.62 -15.16
N LEU A 517 29.85 18.69 -15.97
CA LEU A 517 29.91 18.86 -17.43
C LEU A 517 28.55 18.87 -18.06
N LEU A 518 27.66 17.93 -17.65
CA LEU A 518 26.30 17.86 -18.14
C LEU A 518 25.45 19.07 -17.76
N GLU A 519 25.63 19.62 -16.55
CA GLU A 519 25.00 20.88 -16.13
C GLU A 519 25.35 22.04 -17.05
N LYS A 520 26.66 22.22 -17.35
CA LYS A 520 27.12 23.25 -18.28
C LYS A 520 26.51 23.08 -19.68
N ASP A 521 26.49 21.86 -20.18
CA ASP A 521 25.86 21.57 -21.48
C ASP A 521 24.36 21.90 -21.49
N ILE A 522 23.63 21.48 -20.45
CA ILE A 522 22.20 21.74 -20.30
C ILE A 522 21.93 23.25 -20.22
N TYR A 523 22.70 24.00 -19.43
CA TYR A 523 22.55 25.46 -19.32
C TYR A 523 22.90 26.16 -20.63
N SER A 524 23.91 25.67 -21.37
CA SER A 524 24.20 26.17 -22.70
C SER A 524 23.06 26.00 -23.68
N TYR A 525 22.36 24.83 -23.66
CA TYR A 525 21.21 24.59 -24.52
C TYR A 525 19.96 25.33 -24.06
N SER A 526 19.76 25.53 -22.77
CA SER A 526 18.61 26.28 -22.22
C SER A 526 18.80 27.79 -22.31
N GLY A 527 20.04 28.31 -22.40
CA GLY A 527 20.40 29.72 -22.36
C GLY A 527 20.23 30.38 -20.99
N GLU A 528 20.04 29.60 -19.91
CA GLU A 528 19.99 30.07 -18.53
C GLU A 528 20.24 28.92 -17.55
N GLU A 529 20.65 29.27 -16.32
CA GLU A 529 20.78 28.34 -15.21
C GLU A 529 19.43 28.14 -14.52
N PHE A 530 19.10 26.87 -14.20
CA PHE A 530 17.87 26.50 -13.52
C PHE A 530 18.05 25.20 -12.74
N ASN A 531 17.16 24.88 -11.83
CA ASN A 531 17.23 23.59 -11.12
C ASN A 531 16.70 22.46 -12.02
N ILE A 532 17.64 21.69 -12.61
CA ILE A 532 17.35 20.57 -13.52
C ILE A 532 16.52 19.47 -12.83
N ASN A 533 16.67 19.32 -11.50
CA ASN A 533 15.92 18.36 -10.70
C ASN A 533 14.49 18.84 -10.36
N SER A 534 14.14 20.10 -10.65
CA SER A 534 12.78 20.62 -10.47
C SER A 534 11.91 20.30 -11.69
N PRO A 535 10.91 19.40 -11.60
CA PRO A 535 10.03 19.08 -12.73
C PRO A 535 9.33 20.32 -13.31
N LYS A 536 9.01 21.30 -12.45
CA LYS A 536 8.35 22.55 -12.84
C LYS A 536 9.26 23.44 -13.69
N GLN A 537 10.51 23.67 -13.23
CA GLN A 537 11.47 24.50 -13.97
C GLN A 537 11.89 23.82 -15.26
N LEU A 538 12.21 22.52 -15.20
CA LEU A 538 12.55 21.75 -16.39
C LEU A 538 11.39 21.72 -17.39
N GLY A 539 10.14 21.54 -16.94
CA GLY A 539 8.97 21.64 -17.81
C GLY A 539 8.85 22.98 -18.50
N HIS A 540 9.08 24.08 -17.79
CA HIS A 540 9.11 25.44 -18.39
C HIS A 540 10.20 25.56 -19.48
N ILE A 541 11.42 25.11 -19.19
CA ILE A 541 12.50 25.13 -20.19
C ILE A 541 12.15 24.32 -21.42
N LEU A 542 11.69 23.09 -21.27
CA LEU A 542 11.44 22.20 -22.39
C LEU A 542 10.23 22.62 -23.25
N PHE A 543 9.12 23.01 -22.61
CA PHE A 543 7.84 23.18 -23.31
C PHE A 543 7.45 24.64 -23.57
N ASP A 544 7.87 25.59 -22.71
CA ASP A 544 7.55 27.01 -22.91
C ASP A 544 8.71 27.77 -23.59
N LYS A 545 9.99 27.46 -23.27
CA LYS A 545 11.13 28.18 -23.83
C LYS A 545 11.69 27.53 -25.09
N LEU A 546 11.88 26.20 -25.10
CA LEU A 546 12.37 25.44 -26.24
C LEU A 546 11.24 24.95 -27.16
N GLU A 547 9.98 25.22 -26.80
CA GLU A 547 8.77 24.92 -27.57
C GLU A 547 8.67 23.47 -28.04
N LEU A 548 9.22 22.51 -27.26
CA LEU A 548 9.12 21.09 -27.59
C LEU A 548 7.68 20.59 -27.48
N PRO A 549 7.27 19.58 -28.26
CA PRO A 549 5.92 19.08 -28.24
C PRO A 549 5.54 18.49 -26.87
N VAL A 550 4.39 18.91 -26.34
CA VAL A 550 3.88 18.43 -25.02
C VAL A 550 3.29 17.04 -25.20
N ILE A 551 3.95 16.03 -24.67
CA ILE A 551 3.52 14.62 -24.73
C ILE A 551 2.47 14.31 -23.65
N LYS A 552 2.69 14.79 -22.42
CA LYS A 552 1.83 14.47 -21.26
C LYS A 552 1.79 15.62 -20.27
N LYS A 553 0.58 15.91 -19.75
CA LYS A 553 0.38 16.86 -18.64
C LYS A 553 -0.02 16.11 -17.37
N THR A 554 0.39 16.62 -16.23
CA THR A 554 -0.04 16.17 -14.89
C THR A 554 -1.00 17.21 -14.29
N LYS A 555 -1.60 16.90 -13.14
CA LYS A 555 -2.45 17.86 -12.40
C LYS A 555 -1.69 19.14 -11.99
N THR A 556 -0.37 19.07 -11.88
CA THR A 556 0.49 20.17 -11.40
C THR A 556 1.35 20.83 -12.49
N GLY A 557 1.22 20.44 -13.75
CA GLY A 557 1.97 20.99 -14.87
C GLY A 557 2.42 19.96 -15.91
N TYR A 558 3.51 20.26 -16.61
CA TYR A 558 4.08 19.37 -17.62
C TYR A 558 4.74 18.14 -16.99
N SER A 559 4.56 16.96 -17.60
CA SER A 559 5.32 15.78 -17.20
C SER A 559 6.71 15.80 -17.84
N THR A 560 7.73 15.53 -17.03
CA THR A 560 9.13 15.38 -17.47
C THR A 560 9.67 14.00 -17.07
N ASN A 561 8.80 12.97 -16.98
CA ASN A 561 9.22 11.62 -16.63
C ASN A 561 10.04 10.96 -17.75
N ALA A 562 10.63 9.80 -17.48
CA ALA A 562 11.50 9.10 -18.43
C ALA A 562 10.80 8.78 -19.76
N GLU A 563 9.51 8.40 -19.73
CA GLU A 563 8.69 8.11 -20.89
C GLU A 563 8.55 9.33 -21.84
N VAL A 564 8.32 10.51 -21.23
CA VAL A 564 8.21 11.78 -21.99
C VAL A 564 9.56 12.18 -22.56
N LEU A 565 10.65 12.03 -21.78
CA LEU A 565 12.00 12.34 -22.28
C LEU A 565 12.41 11.38 -23.40
N GLU A 566 12.12 10.09 -23.31
CA GLU A 566 12.42 9.13 -24.38
C GLU A 566 11.66 9.48 -25.70
N ALA A 567 10.37 9.86 -25.58
CA ALA A 567 9.58 10.30 -26.74
C ALA A 567 10.09 11.62 -27.39
N LEU A 568 10.87 12.42 -26.61
CA LEU A 568 11.47 13.66 -27.08
C LEU A 568 12.94 13.52 -27.51
N LYS A 569 13.56 12.34 -27.39
CA LYS A 569 14.99 12.10 -27.56
C LYS A 569 15.57 12.65 -28.87
N GLU A 570 14.89 12.43 -29.97
CA GLU A 570 15.29 12.86 -31.31
C GLU A 570 14.88 14.32 -31.64
N LYS A 571 14.19 15.01 -30.69
CA LYS A 571 13.66 16.35 -30.96
C LYS A 571 14.65 17.48 -30.60
N HIS A 572 15.51 17.26 -29.60
CA HIS A 572 16.48 18.28 -29.18
C HIS A 572 17.65 17.64 -28.40
N PRO A 573 18.92 18.07 -28.65
CA PRO A 573 20.10 17.50 -27.98
C PRO A 573 20.06 17.60 -26.45
N ILE A 574 19.39 18.60 -25.89
CA ILE A 574 19.25 18.78 -24.44
C ILE A 574 18.64 17.55 -23.75
N ILE A 575 17.75 16.83 -24.44
CA ILE A 575 17.01 15.68 -23.88
C ILE A 575 17.97 14.56 -23.49
N GLY A 576 18.91 14.22 -24.39
CA GLY A 576 19.95 13.23 -24.11
C GLY A 576 20.81 13.64 -22.90
N LYS A 577 21.16 14.94 -22.79
CA LYS A 577 21.95 15.46 -21.67
C LYS A 577 21.20 15.40 -20.34
N ILE A 578 19.91 15.78 -20.34
CA ILE A 578 19.04 15.69 -19.15
C ILE A 578 18.88 14.23 -18.71
N THR A 579 18.71 13.31 -19.65
CA THR A 579 18.59 11.88 -19.33
C THR A 579 19.85 11.35 -18.67
N LEU A 580 21.02 11.66 -19.20
CA LEU A 580 22.32 11.29 -18.61
C LEU A 580 22.54 11.97 -17.26
N TYR A 581 22.26 13.27 -17.14
CA TYR A 581 22.35 14.00 -15.87
C TYR A 581 21.54 13.35 -14.77
N ARG A 582 20.29 13.01 -15.04
CA ARG A 582 19.42 12.32 -14.06
C ARG A 582 19.94 10.93 -13.70
N GLN A 583 20.51 10.20 -14.65
CA GLN A 583 21.14 8.90 -14.39
C GLN A 583 22.31 9.04 -13.44
N TYR A 584 23.26 9.91 -13.74
CA TYR A 584 24.44 10.16 -12.89
C TYR A 584 24.04 10.67 -11.51
N THR A 585 23.15 11.66 -11.43
CA THR A 585 22.70 12.23 -10.16
C THR A 585 22.01 11.15 -9.29
N LYS A 586 21.18 10.29 -9.89
CA LYS A 586 20.56 9.19 -9.17
C LYS A 586 21.59 8.16 -8.69
N LEU A 587 22.54 7.78 -9.53
CA LEU A 587 23.60 6.84 -9.16
C LEU A 587 24.46 7.41 -8.04
N GLN A 588 24.84 8.68 -8.11
CA GLN A 588 25.63 9.33 -7.07
C GLN A 588 24.88 9.44 -5.75
N SER A 589 23.69 10.00 -5.74
CA SER A 589 22.96 10.26 -4.50
C SER A 589 22.46 8.99 -3.84
N THR A 590 21.87 8.07 -4.62
CA THR A 590 21.21 6.86 -4.07
C THR A 590 22.24 5.79 -3.73
N TYR A 591 23.19 5.53 -4.64
CA TYR A 591 24.11 4.40 -4.45
C TYR A 591 25.45 4.86 -3.89
N VAL A 592 26.16 5.83 -4.49
CA VAL A 592 27.49 6.18 -4.01
C VAL A 592 27.44 6.81 -2.62
N GLU A 593 26.65 7.86 -2.44
CA GLU A 593 26.52 8.54 -1.15
C GLU A 593 25.67 7.74 -0.14
N GLY A 594 24.65 7.06 -0.63
CA GLY A 594 23.80 6.19 0.20
C GLY A 594 24.59 5.04 0.80
N LEU A 595 25.33 4.27 -0.02
CA LEU A 595 26.14 3.14 0.43
C LEU A 595 27.27 3.59 1.36
N SER A 596 27.95 4.70 1.04
CA SER A 596 29.06 5.22 1.87
C SER A 596 28.66 5.49 3.34
N LYS A 597 27.39 5.85 3.59
CA LYS A 597 26.89 6.17 4.93
C LYS A 597 26.58 4.93 5.77
N ILE A 598 26.34 3.79 5.14
CA ILE A 598 25.87 2.58 5.80
C ILE A 598 26.90 1.45 5.85
N ILE A 599 28.09 1.69 5.30
CA ILE A 599 29.23 0.77 5.47
C ILE A 599 29.51 0.64 6.96
N ASN A 600 29.49 -0.60 7.45
CA ASN A 600 29.90 -0.89 8.80
C ASN A 600 31.39 -0.59 8.98
N PRO A 601 31.81 0.34 9.86
CA PRO A 601 33.21 0.74 9.98
C PRO A 601 34.11 -0.39 10.49
N ASP A 602 33.58 -1.36 11.23
CA ASP A 602 34.35 -2.43 11.85
C ASP A 602 34.58 -3.61 10.92
N THR A 603 33.65 -3.86 10.01
CA THR A 603 33.70 -5.01 9.09
C THR A 603 34.00 -4.59 7.64
N GLY A 604 33.83 -3.34 7.26
CA GLY A 604 33.85 -2.87 5.87
C GLY A 604 32.71 -3.42 5.02
N ARG A 605 31.66 -3.97 5.65
CA ARG A 605 30.54 -4.63 4.97
C ARG A 605 29.25 -3.79 5.01
N ILE A 606 28.36 -4.05 4.09
CA ILE A 606 27.00 -3.59 4.08
C ILE A 606 26.10 -4.75 4.48
N HIS A 607 25.18 -4.50 5.39
CA HIS A 607 24.21 -5.44 5.93
C HIS A 607 22.81 -5.02 5.49
N SER A 608 22.36 -5.52 4.33
CA SER A 608 21.02 -5.25 3.79
C SER A 608 20.00 -6.12 4.49
N SER A 609 18.80 -5.60 4.69
CA SER A 609 17.67 -6.40 5.19
C SER A 609 16.97 -7.14 4.05
N PHE A 610 16.74 -8.44 4.22
CA PHE A 610 16.03 -9.29 3.29
C PHE A 610 14.65 -9.64 3.84
N ASN A 611 13.59 -9.11 3.21
CA ASN A 611 12.23 -9.24 3.72
C ASN A 611 11.45 -10.33 2.98
N GLN A 612 10.87 -11.27 3.74
CA GLN A 612 10.04 -12.35 3.21
C GLN A 612 8.60 -11.93 2.94
N THR A 613 8.09 -10.91 3.65
CA THR A 613 6.67 -10.63 3.83
C THR A 613 6.16 -9.40 3.08
N ILE A 614 7.00 -8.77 2.22
CA ILE A 614 6.64 -7.50 1.55
C ILE A 614 6.01 -7.73 0.17
N THR A 615 6.53 -8.69 -0.61
CA THR A 615 6.06 -8.85 -2.00
C THR A 615 4.86 -9.79 -2.07
N THR A 616 3.86 -9.45 -2.86
CA THR A 616 2.65 -10.29 -3.06
C THR A 616 2.90 -11.57 -3.87
N THR A 617 4.10 -11.72 -4.47
CA THR A 617 4.45 -12.83 -5.35
C THR A 617 5.31 -13.91 -4.69
N GLY A 618 5.71 -13.74 -3.42
CA GLY A 618 6.64 -14.66 -2.77
C GLY A 618 8.11 -14.29 -2.92
N ARG A 619 8.46 -13.32 -3.78
CA ARG A 619 9.85 -12.86 -3.93
C ARG A 619 10.34 -12.21 -2.64
N ILE A 620 11.62 -12.40 -2.34
CA ILE A 620 12.32 -11.67 -1.27
C ILE A 620 12.57 -10.25 -1.78
N SER A 621 12.39 -9.26 -0.91
CA SER A 621 12.79 -7.88 -1.19
C SER A 621 13.99 -7.48 -0.33
N SER A 622 14.81 -6.56 -0.84
CA SER A 622 15.98 -6.03 -0.13
C SER A 622 15.74 -4.55 0.20
N THR A 623 16.06 -4.16 1.44
CA THR A 623 15.97 -2.78 1.92
C THR A 623 17.20 -2.42 2.75
N ASP A 624 17.46 -1.15 2.89
CA ASP A 624 18.52 -0.56 3.73
C ASP A 624 19.93 -1.14 3.53
N PRO A 625 20.46 -1.20 2.29
CA PRO A 625 19.98 -0.65 1.04
C PRO A 625 19.28 -1.70 0.16
N ASN A 626 18.51 -1.27 -0.83
CA ASN A 626 17.98 -2.20 -1.84
C ASN A 626 19.07 -2.57 -2.85
N LEU A 627 19.75 -3.71 -2.62
CA LEU A 627 20.81 -4.23 -3.50
C LEU A 627 20.26 -4.86 -4.79
N GLN A 628 18.99 -5.25 -4.81
CA GLN A 628 18.33 -5.86 -5.98
C GLN A 628 18.04 -4.84 -7.10
N ASN A 629 18.08 -3.52 -6.79
CA ASN A 629 17.81 -2.46 -7.75
C ASN A 629 19.09 -1.81 -8.33
N ILE A 630 20.27 -2.38 -8.11
CA ILE A 630 21.52 -1.89 -8.72
C ILE A 630 21.44 -2.15 -10.22
N PRO A 631 21.55 -1.09 -11.08
CA PRO A 631 21.30 -1.23 -12.51
C PRO A 631 22.32 -2.17 -13.18
N VAL A 632 21.82 -3.11 -13.97
CA VAL A 632 22.65 -4.10 -14.70
C VAL A 632 22.82 -3.73 -16.16
N ARG A 633 21.78 -3.11 -16.76
CA ARG A 633 21.73 -2.87 -18.22
C ARG A 633 22.55 -1.66 -18.68
N LEU A 634 22.78 -0.70 -17.78
CA LEU A 634 23.54 0.48 -18.06
C LEU A 634 25.01 0.24 -17.70
N GLU A 635 25.94 0.62 -18.56
CA GLU A 635 27.38 0.50 -18.31
C GLU A 635 27.78 1.18 -16.99
N LEU A 636 27.24 2.37 -16.73
CA LEU A 636 27.41 3.09 -15.46
C LEU A 636 26.91 2.34 -14.24
N GLY A 637 25.80 1.61 -14.37
CA GLY A 637 25.27 0.76 -13.29
C GLY A 637 26.16 -0.45 -13.04
N ARG A 638 26.72 -1.04 -14.09
CA ARG A 638 27.68 -2.14 -13.99
C ARG A 638 28.94 -1.73 -13.24
N GLU A 639 29.45 -0.49 -13.43
CA GLU A 639 30.57 0.04 -12.69
C GLU A 639 30.37 0.01 -11.17
N LEU A 640 29.13 0.24 -10.68
CA LEU A 640 28.80 0.14 -9.26
C LEU A 640 29.03 -1.27 -8.69
N ARG A 641 28.90 -2.31 -9.49
CA ARG A 641 29.15 -3.70 -9.04
C ARG A 641 30.60 -3.96 -8.67
N LYS A 642 31.56 -3.14 -9.15
CA LYS A 642 32.97 -3.20 -8.77
C LYS A 642 33.20 -2.82 -7.31
N VAL A 643 32.24 -2.14 -6.69
CA VAL A 643 32.28 -1.75 -5.29
C VAL A 643 32.13 -2.96 -4.37
N PHE A 644 31.34 -3.96 -4.79
CA PHE A 644 31.05 -5.14 -4.01
C PHE A 644 32.08 -6.24 -4.32
N VAL A 645 32.83 -6.64 -3.31
CA VAL A 645 33.97 -7.55 -3.47
C VAL A 645 33.91 -8.68 -2.45
N SER A 646 34.70 -9.73 -2.68
CA SER A 646 34.95 -10.75 -1.67
C SER A 646 35.93 -10.24 -0.61
N LYS A 647 35.90 -10.88 0.57
CA LYS A 647 36.97 -10.77 1.57
C LYS A 647 38.34 -11.16 0.96
N GLU A 648 39.44 -10.72 1.55
CA GLU A 648 40.79 -11.19 1.19
C GLU A 648 40.86 -12.73 1.24
N GLU A 649 41.63 -13.31 0.34
CA GLU A 649 41.76 -14.78 0.16
C GLU A 649 40.43 -15.51 -0.13
N SER A 650 39.41 -14.76 -0.51
CA SER A 650 38.10 -15.31 -0.89
C SER A 650 37.72 -14.87 -2.31
N ILE A 651 36.67 -15.50 -2.84
CA ILE A 651 36.10 -15.22 -4.16
C ILE A 651 34.57 -15.19 -4.05
N LEU A 652 33.93 -14.42 -4.90
CA LEU A 652 32.50 -14.49 -5.10
C LEU A 652 32.17 -15.55 -6.13
N VAL A 653 31.24 -16.42 -5.83
CA VAL A 653 30.66 -17.40 -6.75
C VAL A 653 29.20 -17.04 -6.94
N ASP A 654 28.85 -16.68 -8.16
CA ASP A 654 27.53 -16.20 -8.56
C ASP A 654 26.87 -17.27 -9.43
N ALA A 655 25.66 -17.64 -9.10
CA ALA A 655 24.87 -18.61 -9.84
C ALA A 655 23.50 -18.02 -10.16
N ASP A 656 23.16 -17.93 -11.46
CA ASP A 656 21.95 -17.32 -11.99
C ASP A 656 21.10 -18.37 -12.71
N TYR A 657 19.81 -18.46 -12.41
CA TYR A 657 18.91 -19.38 -13.11
C TYR A 657 18.69 -18.95 -14.56
N SER A 658 18.97 -19.85 -15.47
CA SER A 658 18.71 -19.64 -16.89
C SER A 658 17.21 -19.77 -17.20
N GLN A 659 16.54 -18.62 -17.43
CA GLN A 659 15.15 -18.52 -17.90
C GLN A 659 14.13 -19.28 -17.01
N ILE A 660 14.24 -19.18 -15.70
CA ILE A 660 13.43 -19.97 -14.75
C ILE A 660 11.91 -19.80 -14.98
N GLU A 661 11.43 -18.59 -15.23
CA GLU A 661 9.99 -18.32 -15.44
C GLU A 661 9.44 -19.05 -16.66
N LEU A 662 10.22 -19.14 -17.77
CA LEU A 662 9.82 -19.88 -18.95
C LEU A 662 9.88 -21.41 -18.76
N ARG A 663 10.82 -21.90 -17.95
CA ARG A 663 10.88 -23.33 -17.54
C ARG A 663 9.71 -23.72 -16.65
N VAL A 664 9.35 -22.83 -15.73
CA VAL A 664 8.13 -22.98 -14.90
C VAL A 664 6.89 -22.97 -15.78
N LEU A 665 6.78 -22.04 -16.74
CA LEU A 665 5.67 -22.01 -17.68
C LEU A 665 5.57 -23.30 -18.51
N ALA A 666 6.69 -23.83 -19.01
CA ALA A 666 6.73 -25.09 -19.75
C ALA A 666 6.19 -26.26 -18.91
N HIS A 667 6.59 -26.31 -17.63
CA HIS A 667 6.14 -27.36 -16.71
C HIS A 667 4.65 -27.25 -16.39
N ILE A 668 4.18 -26.05 -15.98
CA ILE A 668 2.78 -25.84 -15.53
C ILE A 668 1.80 -26.01 -16.70
N SER A 669 2.16 -25.53 -17.90
CA SER A 669 1.31 -25.66 -19.10
C SER A 669 1.36 -27.07 -19.72
N ASP A 670 2.34 -27.88 -19.37
CA ASP A 670 2.66 -29.18 -20.01
C ASP A 670 2.70 -29.08 -21.54
N ASP A 671 3.25 -27.95 -22.05
CA ASP A 671 3.36 -27.74 -23.49
C ASP A 671 4.54 -28.53 -24.07
N LYS A 672 4.24 -29.53 -24.88
CA LYS A 672 5.23 -30.46 -25.41
C LYS A 672 6.29 -29.77 -26.26
N ASN A 673 5.90 -28.79 -27.06
CA ASN A 673 6.82 -28.06 -27.93
C ASN A 673 7.80 -27.22 -27.12
N LEU A 674 7.29 -26.58 -26.04
CA LEU A 674 8.12 -25.78 -25.15
C LEU A 674 9.06 -26.65 -24.32
N ILE A 675 8.58 -27.79 -23.80
CA ILE A 675 9.40 -28.78 -23.08
C ILE A 675 10.48 -29.35 -23.99
N GLU A 676 10.15 -29.71 -25.24
CA GLU A 676 11.10 -30.24 -26.20
C GLU A 676 12.20 -29.22 -26.57
N ALA A 677 11.84 -27.94 -26.74
CA ALA A 677 12.81 -26.88 -26.99
C ALA A 677 13.86 -26.78 -25.87
N PHE A 678 13.42 -26.85 -24.61
CA PHE A 678 14.34 -26.84 -23.47
C PHE A 678 15.17 -28.13 -23.36
N SER A 679 14.58 -29.28 -23.64
CA SER A 679 15.29 -30.57 -23.55
C SER A 679 16.42 -30.71 -24.60
N LYS A 680 16.23 -30.10 -25.74
CA LYS A 680 17.25 -30.03 -26.83
C LYS A 680 18.28 -28.94 -26.61
N ASN A 681 18.25 -28.21 -25.51
CA ASN A 681 19.13 -27.05 -25.26
C ASN A 681 19.08 -25.95 -26.33
N ILE A 682 17.97 -25.81 -27.01
CA ILE A 682 17.79 -24.75 -28.01
C ILE A 682 17.52 -23.44 -27.25
N ASP A 683 18.18 -22.35 -27.66
CA ASP A 683 17.85 -21.02 -27.12
C ASP A 683 16.40 -20.68 -27.42
N ILE A 684 15.59 -20.63 -26.38
CA ILE A 684 14.14 -20.46 -26.53
C ILE A 684 13.75 -19.15 -27.23
N HIS A 685 14.56 -18.09 -27.07
CA HIS A 685 14.30 -16.83 -27.74
C HIS A 685 14.61 -16.92 -29.23
N THR A 686 15.65 -17.68 -29.62
CA THR A 686 15.96 -17.97 -31.01
C THR A 686 14.91 -18.87 -31.63
N ALA A 687 14.47 -19.92 -30.92
CA ALA A 687 13.41 -20.79 -31.39
C ALA A 687 12.10 -20.03 -31.59
N THR A 688 11.72 -19.17 -30.62
CA THR A 688 10.53 -18.32 -30.74
C THR A 688 10.69 -17.32 -31.90
N ALA A 689 11.88 -16.73 -32.10
CA ALA A 689 12.12 -15.80 -33.22
C ALA A 689 11.93 -16.47 -34.57
N SER A 690 12.52 -17.67 -34.75
CA SER A 690 12.35 -18.45 -35.96
C SER A 690 10.88 -18.67 -36.31
N GLU A 691 10.07 -19.07 -35.33
CA GLU A 691 8.66 -19.40 -35.53
C GLU A 691 7.77 -18.14 -35.66
N VAL A 692 7.92 -17.17 -34.79
CA VAL A 692 7.08 -15.96 -34.77
C VAL A 692 7.34 -15.08 -36.01
N PHE A 693 8.60 -15.01 -36.46
CA PHE A 693 8.98 -14.18 -37.60
C PHE A 693 9.10 -14.98 -38.91
N ASN A 694 8.85 -16.30 -38.85
CA ASN A 694 8.91 -17.22 -39.98
C ASN A 694 10.25 -17.15 -40.75
N VAL A 695 11.37 -17.25 -39.99
CA VAL A 695 12.74 -17.28 -40.53
C VAL A 695 13.46 -18.56 -40.10
N ALA A 696 14.42 -19.04 -40.86
CA ALA A 696 15.22 -20.18 -40.46
C ALA A 696 16.01 -19.87 -39.15
N ILE A 697 16.30 -20.89 -38.33
CA ILE A 697 16.99 -20.70 -37.06
C ILE A 697 18.35 -20.02 -37.28
N GLU A 698 19.04 -20.36 -38.33
CA GLU A 698 20.34 -19.85 -38.72
C GLU A 698 20.28 -18.37 -39.14
N ASP A 699 19.14 -17.89 -39.57
CA ASP A 699 18.91 -16.52 -40.06
C ASP A 699 18.37 -15.58 -38.94
N VAL A 700 18.21 -16.09 -37.73
CA VAL A 700 17.73 -15.26 -36.62
C VAL A 700 18.79 -14.26 -36.17
N THR A 701 18.56 -12.99 -36.49
CA THR A 701 19.44 -11.88 -36.05
C THR A 701 19.31 -11.57 -34.57
N LYS A 702 20.26 -10.80 -34.03
CA LYS A 702 20.22 -10.33 -32.61
C LYS A 702 18.95 -9.51 -32.34
N GLU A 703 18.51 -8.71 -33.32
CA GLU A 703 17.30 -7.88 -33.19
C GLU A 703 16.04 -8.76 -33.14
N LEU A 704 15.93 -9.76 -34.01
CA LEU A 704 14.81 -10.71 -34.01
C LEU A 704 14.76 -11.52 -32.73
N ARG A 705 15.94 -11.99 -32.25
CA ARG A 705 16.05 -12.66 -30.96
C ARG A 705 15.62 -11.76 -29.80
N SER A 706 15.99 -10.47 -29.82
CA SER A 706 15.60 -9.49 -28.81
C SER A 706 14.09 -9.22 -28.85
N ALA A 707 13.50 -9.11 -30.04
CA ALA A 707 12.05 -8.97 -30.19
C ALA A 707 11.31 -10.21 -29.68
N ALA A 708 11.77 -11.42 -30.02
CA ALA A 708 11.21 -12.67 -29.49
C ALA A 708 11.34 -12.79 -27.97
N LYS A 709 12.42 -12.28 -27.39
CA LYS A 709 12.57 -12.17 -25.92
C LYS A 709 11.46 -11.30 -25.34
N ALA A 710 11.15 -10.16 -25.95
CA ALA A 710 10.04 -9.30 -25.51
C ALA A 710 8.67 -10.00 -25.67
N VAL A 711 8.47 -10.79 -26.72
CA VAL A 711 7.25 -11.62 -26.88
C VAL A 711 7.17 -12.67 -25.77
N ASN A 712 8.20 -13.47 -25.55
CA ASN A 712 8.23 -14.52 -24.53
C ASN A 712 7.90 -13.98 -23.13
N PHE A 713 8.60 -12.93 -22.69
CA PHE A 713 8.33 -12.32 -21.41
C PHE A 713 6.99 -11.59 -21.37
N GLY A 714 6.62 -10.94 -22.48
CA GLY A 714 5.32 -10.32 -22.63
C GLY A 714 4.17 -11.31 -22.38
N ILE A 715 4.25 -12.50 -22.96
CA ILE A 715 3.24 -13.55 -22.75
C ILE A 715 3.19 -13.99 -21.28
N VAL A 716 4.33 -14.25 -20.63
CA VAL A 716 4.40 -14.57 -19.21
C VAL A 716 3.71 -13.50 -18.34
N TYR A 717 3.84 -12.23 -18.72
CA TYR A 717 3.24 -11.10 -18.01
C TYR A 717 1.83 -10.72 -18.50
N GLY A 718 1.23 -11.51 -19.40
CA GLY A 718 -0.11 -11.26 -19.92
C GLY A 718 -0.21 -9.96 -20.73
N ILE A 719 0.79 -9.66 -21.55
CA ILE A 719 0.84 -8.45 -22.39
C ILE A 719 -0.30 -8.44 -23.41
N SER A 720 -0.92 -7.27 -23.62
CA SER A 720 -1.85 -7.07 -24.71
C SER A 720 -1.13 -6.77 -26.04
N ASP A 721 -1.83 -6.92 -27.15
CA ASP A 721 -1.37 -6.52 -28.49
C ASP A 721 -0.91 -5.05 -28.52
N PHE A 722 -1.64 -4.14 -27.87
CA PHE A 722 -1.26 -2.73 -27.71
C PHE A 722 0.01 -2.57 -26.87
N GLY A 723 0.14 -3.33 -25.76
CA GLY A 723 1.34 -3.29 -24.93
C GLY A 723 2.58 -3.78 -25.70
N LEU A 724 2.46 -4.88 -26.44
CA LEU A 724 3.55 -5.43 -27.25
C LEU A 724 3.92 -4.49 -28.41
N SER A 725 2.92 -3.88 -29.07
CA SER A 725 3.10 -2.85 -30.10
C SER A 725 3.99 -1.70 -29.61
N ASN A 726 3.69 -1.17 -28.42
CA ASN A 726 4.47 -0.09 -27.81
C ASN A 726 5.89 -0.53 -27.43
N ASN A 727 6.06 -1.75 -26.92
CA ASN A 727 7.38 -2.27 -26.51
C ASN A 727 8.33 -2.49 -27.71
N LEU A 728 7.79 -2.92 -28.84
CA LEU A 728 8.56 -3.22 -30.03
C LEU A 728 8.58 -2.08 -31.06
N GLY A 729 7.77 -1.03 -30.87
CA GLY A 729 7.62 0.05 -31.85
C GLY A 729 7.01 -0.38 -33.16
N ILE A 730 6.11 -1.39 -33.18
CA ILE A 730 5.46 -1.98 -34.36
C ILE A 730 3.96 -1.70 -34.36
N PRO A 731 3.28 -1.78 -35.52
CA PRO A 731 1.83 -1.66 -35.56
C PRO A 731 1.11 -2.71 -34.69
N VAL A 732 -0.01 -2.34 -34.09
CA VAL A 732 -0.82 -3.23 -33.20
C VAL A 732 -1.23 -4.52 -33.92
N LYS A 733 -1.53 -4.44 -35.25
CA LYS A 733 -1.87 -5.59 -36.05
C LYS A 733 -0.74 -6.62 -36.08
N ILE A 734 0.50 -6.17 -36.30
CA ILE A 734 1.69 -7.03 -36.33
C ILE A 734 1.94 -7.64 -34.93
N ALA A 735 1.79 -6.84 -33.86
CA ALA A 735 1.92 -7.34 -32.50
C ALA A 735 0.91 -8.45 -32.17
N LYS A 736 -0.33 -8.30 -32.68
CA LYS A 736 -1.38 -9.33 -32.55
C LYS A 736 -1.01 -10.61 -33.34
N GLU A 737 -0.53 -10.48 -34.55
CA GLU A 737 -0.05 -11.61 -35.36
C GLU A 737 1.08 -12.37 -34.64
N TYR A 738 2.00 -11.68 -33.99
CA TYR A 738 3.07 -12.31 -33.19
C TYR A 738 2.54 -13.10 -31.99
N ILE A 739 1.58 -12.55 -31.26
CA ILE A 739 0.94 -13.25 -30.16
C ILE A 739 0.17 -14.49 -30.65
N GLU A 740 -0.55 -14.37 -31.73
CA GLU A 740 -1.30 -15.48 -32.33
C GLU A 740 -0.36 -16.59 -32.83
N SER A 741 0.75 -16.25 -33.49
CA SER A 741 1.78 -17.20 -33.91
C SER A 741 2.42 -17.92 -32.74
N TYR A 742 2.73 -17.20 -31.65
CA TYR A 742 3.24 -17.79 -30.42
C TYR A 742 2.27 -18.84 -29.86
N PHE A 743 1.00 -18.49 -29.72
CA PHE A 743 -0.01 -19.42 -29.20
C PHE A 743 -0.36 -20.57 -30.16
N ALA A 744 -0.18 -20.40 -31.45
CA ALA A 744 -0.28 -21.51 -32.43
C ALA A 744 0.85 -22.51 -32.25
N LYS A 745 2.07 -22.04 -31.93
CA LYS A 745 3.22 -22.89 -31.61
C LYS A 745 3.11 -23.57 -30.25
N TYR A 746 2.60 -22.87 -29.24
CA TYR A 746 2.49 -23.32 -27.85
C TYR A 746 1.01 -23.34 -27.39
N PRO A 747 0.19 -24.26 -27.90
CA PRO A 747 -1.26 -24.25 -27.68
C PRO A 747 -1.64 -24.52 -26.23
N ASN A 748 -0.85 -25.33 -25.50
CA ASN A 748 -1.12 -25.60 -24.09
C ASN A 748 -0.78 -24.40 -23.20
N VAL A 749 0.15 -23.54 -23.59
CA VAL A 749 0.39 -22.26 -22.92
C VAL A 749 -0.85 -21.39 -23.00
N LYS A 750 -1.48 -21.25 -24.19
CA LYS A 750 -2.73 -20.51 -24.36
C LYS A 750 -3.83 -21.05 -23.44
N LYS A 751 -4.03 -22.36 -23.49
CA LYS A 751 -5.04 -23.04 -22.67
C LYS A 751 -4.80 -22.77 -21.17
N TYR A 752 -3.57 -22.91 -20.70
CA TYR A 752 -3.21 -22.62 -19.32
C TYR A 752 -3.55 -21.17 -18.92
N MET A 753 -3.22 -20.19 -19.79
CA MET A 753 -3.52 -18.79 -19.51
C MET A 753 -5.04 -18.52 -19.39
N GLU A 754 -5.85 -19.20 -20.23
CA GLU A 754 -7.31 -19.10 -20.18
C GLU A 754 -7.87 -19.79 -18.92
N ASP A 755 -7.37 -20.99 -18.59
CA ASP A 755 -7.81 -21.78 -17.45
C ASP A 755 -7.47 -21.09 -16.11
N VAL A 756 -6.26 -20.54 -15.95
CA VAL A 756 -5.86 -19.85 -14.71
C VAL A 756 -6.65 -18.56 -14.45
N VAL A 757 -7.03 -17.84 -15.54
CA VAL A 757 -7.91 -16.68 -15.40
C VAL A 757 -9.30 -17.10 -14.95
N LYS A 758 -9.87 -18.17 -15.51
CA LYS A 758 -11.17 -18.71 -15.13
C LYS A 758 -11.18 -19.22 -13.68
N ASP A 759 -10.10 -19.88 -13.27
CA ASP A 759 -9.90 -20.34 -11.90
C ASP A 759 -9.85 -19.15 -10.94
N GLY A 760 -9.10 -18.09 -11.29
CA GLY A 760 -9.04 -16.87 -10.53
C GLY A 760 -10.40 -16.15 -10.42
N GLU A 761 -11.18 -16.09 -11.52
CA GLU A 761 -12.54 -15.54 -11.51
C GLU A 761 -13.49 -16.36 -10.61
N THR A 762 -13.25 -17.67 -10.47
CA THR A 762 -14.11 -18.57 -9.66
C THR A 762 -13.71 -18.59 -8.20
N LYS A 763 -12.41 -18.69 -7.90
CA LYS A 763 -11.86 -18.86 -6.55
C LYS A 763 -11.54 -17.54 -5.84
N GLY A 764 -11.38 -16.44 -6.60
CA GLY A 764 -10.92 -15.15 -6.09
C GLY A 764 -9.40 -15.10 -5.82
N TYR A 765 -8.69 -16.20 -6.06
CA TYR A 765 -7.23 -16.28 -5.90
C TYR A 765 -6.61 -17.24 -6.94
N VAL A 766 -5.31 -17.12 -7.10
CA VAL A 766 -4.48 -18.10 -7.83
C VAL A 766 -3.36 -18.60 -6.92
N SER A 767 -2.77 -19.76 -7.25
CA SER A 767 -1.71 -20.38 -6.44
C SER A 767 -0.49 -20.76 -7.26
N THR A 768 0.68 -20.78 -6.61
CA THR A 768 1.91 -21.36 -7.15
C THR A 768 1.84 -22.89 -7.17
N LEU A 769 2.83 -23.51 -7.79
CA LEU A 769 3.01 -24.97 -7.79
C LEU A 769 3.11 -25.56 -6.35
N LEU A 770 3.62 -24.77 -5.42
CA LEU A 770 3.83 -25.15 -4.01
C LEU A 770 2.70 -24.67 -3.08
N GLY A 771 1.59 -24.17 -3.64
CA GLY A 771 0.39 -23.84 -2.89
C GLY A 771 0.32 -22.41 -2.34
N ARG A 772 1.31 -21.54 -2.59
CA ARG A 772 1.26 -20.14 -2.19
C ARG A 772 0.10 -19.45 -2.86
N ARG A 773 -0.82 -18.86 -2.12
CA ARG A 773 -2.01 -18.18 -2.63
C ARG A 773 -1.79 -16.68 -2.78
N ARG A 774 -2.38 -16.12 -3.85
CA ARG A 774 -2.54 -14.68 -4.02
C ARG A 774 -4.00 -14.37 -4.34
N TYR A 775 -4.64 -13.59 -3.50
CA TYR A 775 -5.99 -13.09 -3.76
C TYR A 775 -5.93 -11.97 -4.82
N ILE A 776 -6.92 -11.97 -5.73
CA ILE A 776 -6.99 -11.03 -6.86
C ILE A 776 -8.40 -10.44 -6.94
N PRO A 777 -8.77 -9.52 -6.06
CA PRO A 777 -10.10 -8.90 -6.07
C PRO A 777 -10.37 -8.14 -7.38
N GLU A 778 -9.31 -7.61 -8.04
CA GLU A 778 -9.39 -6.90 -9.30
C GLU A 778 -10.04 -7.72 -10.42
N ILE A 779 -9.93 -9.05 -10.39
CA ILE A 779 -10.44 -9.93 -11.46
C ILE A 779 -11.97 -9.90 -11.56
N SER A 780 -12.65 -9.61 -10.45
CA SER A 780 -14.10 -9.50 -10.34
C SER A 780 -14.64 -8.10 -10.59
N SER A 781 -13.76 -7.09 -10.81
CA SER A 781 -14.15 -5.69 -11.01
C SER A 781 -15.00 -5.52 -12.27
N LYS A 782 -15.99 -4.63 -12.20
CA LYS A 782 -16.79 -4.19 -13.35
C LYS A 782 -16.03 -3.18 -14.23
N ASN A 783 -15.00 -2.54 -13.68
CA ASN A 783 -14.13 -1.65 -14.43
C ASN A 783 -13.21 -2.47 -15.34
N PHE A 784 -13.31 -2.26 -16.65
CA PHE A 784 -12.54 -3.01 -17.65
C PHE A 784 -11.02 -2.92 -17.43
N VAL A 785 -10.49 -1.75 -17.03
CA VAL A 785 -9.05 -1.55 -16.83
C VAL A 785 -8.58 -2.33 -15.60
N VAL A 786 -9.33 -2.27 -14.49
CA VAL A 786 -9.05 -3.00 -13.25
C VAL A 786 -9.19 -4.50 -13.48
N LYS A 787 -10.25 -4.95 -14.14
CA LYS A 787 -10.43 -6.37 -14.50
C LYS A 787 -9.31 -6.89 -15.40
N SER A 788 -8.87 -6.09 -16.36
CA SER A 788 -7.73 -6.45 -17.22
C SER A 788 -6.42 -6.55 -16.44
N LEU A 789 -6.22 -5.71 -15.41
CA LEU A 789 -5.11 -5.85 -14.47
C LEU A 789 -5.22 -7.17 -13.70
N GLY A 790 -6.39 -7.47 -13.12
CA GLY A 790 -6.65 -8.73 -12.41
C GLY A 790 -6.34 -9.97 -13.24
N LYS A 791 -6.74 -9.99 -14.51
CA LYS A 791 -6.41 -11.09 -15.46
C LYS A 791 -4.90 -11.26 -15.65
N ARG A 792 -4.16 -10.16 -15.81
CA ARG A 792 -2.69 -10.21 -15.92
C ARG A 792 -2.03 -10.72 -14.63
N LEU A 793 -2.51 -10.29 -13.47
CA LEU A 793 -2.04 -10.79 -12.18
C LEU A 793 -2.31 -12.29 -12.04
N ALA A 794 -3.47 -12.78 -12.49
CA ALA A 794 -3.80 -14.21 -12.46
C ALA A 794 -2.86 -15.05 -13.34
N MET A 795 -2.52 -14.57 -14.54
CA MET A 795 -1.61 -15.26 -15.44
C MET A 795 -0.17 -15.29 -14.94
N ASN A 796 0.31 -14.16 -14.40
CA ASN A 796 1.71 -13.98 -14.00
C ASN A 796 2.04 -14.61 -12.65
N THR A 797 1.14 -14.49 -11.65
CA THR A 797 1.45 -14.86 -10.26
C THR A 797 1.87 -16.31 -10.08
N PRO A 798 1.22 -17.33 -10.68
CA PRO A 798 1.64 -18.72 -10.50
C PRO A 798 3.05 -18.99 -11.06
N ILE A 799 3.43 -18.33 -12.15
CA ILE A 799 4.74 -18.49 -12.79
C ILE A 799 5.81 -17.81 -11.95
N GLN A 800 5.65 -16.52 -11.68
CA GLN A 800 6.62 -15.73 -10.93
C GLN A 800 6.75 -16.19 -9.47
N GLY A 801 5.61 -16.55 -8.85
CA GLY A 801 5.60 -17.05 -7.49
C GLY A 801 6.26 -18.43 -7.37
N THR A 802 6.02 -19.33 -8.32
CA THR A 802 6.72 -20.63 -8.35
C THR A 802 8.21 -20.45 -8.53
N ALA A 803 8.67 -19.53 -9.39
CA ALA A 803 10.09 -19.21 -9.53
C ALA A 803 10.67 -18.69 -8.19
N ALA A 804 9.92 -17.84 -7.47
CA ALA A 804 10.33 -17.36 -6.15
C ALA A 804 10.40 -18.48 -5.10
N ASP A 805 9.46 -19.42 -5.11
CA ASP A 805 9.49 -20.58 -4.22
C ASP A 805 10.68 -21.50 -4.54
N ILE A 806 11.01 -21.71 -5.82
CA ILE A 806 12.17 -22.49 -6.25
C ILE A 806 13.48 -21.88 -5.74
N ILE A 807 13.65 -20.55 -5.88
CA ILE A 807 14.87 -19.90 -5.40
C ILE A 807 15.01 -20.00 -3.87
N LYS A 808 13.91 -19.90 -3.13
CA LYS A 808 13.90 -20.09 -1.68
C LYS A 808 14.35 -21.51 -1.29
N ILE A 809 13.86 -22.52 -1.98
CA ILE A 809 14.30 -23.91 -1.78
C ILE A 809 15.79 -24.07 -2.11
N ALA A 810 16.26 -23.48 -3.20
CA ALA A 810 17.68 -23.49 -3.56
C ALA A 810 18.53 -22.82 -2.47
N MET A 811 18.13 -21.68 -1.93
CA MET A 811 18.80 -21.01 -0.82
C MET A 811 18.91 -21.91 0.41
N LEU A 812 17.81 -22.55 0.79
CA LEU A 812 17.80 -23.49 1.92
C LEU A 812 18.77 -24.65 1.70
N LYS A 813 18.72 -25.30 0.55
CA LYS A 813 19.58 -26.44 0.22
C LYS A 813 21.06 -26.07 0.17
N VAL A 814 21.38 -24.92 -0.46
CA VAL A 814 22.77 -24.39 -0.51
C VAL A 814 23.27 -24.09 0.90
N TRP A 815 22.48 -23.37 1.69
CA TRP A 815 22.85 -23.02 3.07
C TRP A 815 23.04 -24.27 3.95
N GLN A 816 22.11 -25.22 3.88
CA GLN A 816 22.19 -26.47 4.65
C GLN A 816 23.42 -27.32 4.26
N ARG A 817 23.73 -27.40 2.97
CA ARG A 817 24.85 -28.17 2.47
C ARG A 817 26.20 -27.57 2.85
N ILE A 818 26.36 -26.24 2.73
CA ILE A 818 27.56 -25.52 3.20
C ILE A 818 27.83 -25.85 4.68
N ARG A 819 26.78 -25.77 5.52
CA ARG A 819 26.90 -26.09 6.96
C ARG A 819 27.19 -27.57 7.23
N LYS A 820 26.50 -28.45 6.54
CA LYS A 820 26.70 -29.91 6.66
C LYS A 820 28.13 -30.32 6.30
N GLU A 821 28.72 -29.71 5.28
CA GLU A 821 30.09 -29.94 4.84
C GLU A 821 31.11 -29.15 5.68
N LYS A 822 30.64 -28.34 6.66
CA LYS A 822 31.44 -27.51 7.56
C LYS A 822 32.40 -26.56 6.82
N LEU A 823 31.90 -25.97 5.74
CA LEU A 823 32.65 -25.00 4.94
C LEU A 823 32.63 -23.58 5.57
N GLU A 824 33.67 -22.82 5.31
CA GLU A 824 33.70 -21.38 5.66
C GLU A 824 32.95 -20.51 4.68
N SER A 825 32.61 -21.03 3.51
CA SER A 825 31.77 -20.38 2.50
C SER A 825 30.44 -19.91 3.09
N ARG A 826 29.91 -18.79 2.59
CA ARG A 826 28.66 -18.19 3.08
C ARG A 826 27.78 -17.73 1.92
N LEU A 827 26.49 -18.02 1.97
CA LEU A 827 25.49 -17.39 1.13
C LEU A 827 25.30 -15.94 1.65
N ILE A 828 25.57 -14.95 0.83
CA ILE A 828 25.61 -13.53 1.27
C ILE A 828 24.59 -12.65 0.56
N LEU A 829 24.12 -13.04 -0.63
CA LEU A 829 23.24 -12.19 -1.43
C LEU A 829 22.30 -13.02 -2.29
N GLN A 830 21.06 -12.58 -2.42
CA GLN A 830 20.08 -13.05 -3.38
C GLN A 830 19.54 -11.86 -4.17
N VAL A 831 19.62 -11.91 -5.50
CA VAL A 831 19.16 -10.84 -6.40
C VAL A 831 18.34 -11.46 -7.54
N HIS A 832 17.03 -11.21 -7.55
CA HIS A 832 16.10 -11.81 -8.52
C HIS A 832 16.15 -13.35 -8.53
N ASP A 833 16.77 -13.96 -9.53
CA ASP A 833 16.99 -15.40 -9.72
C ASP A 833 18.47 -15.84 -9.54
N GLU A 834 19.26 -14.98 -8.90
CA GLU A 834 20.69 -15.09 -8.67
C GLU A 834 21.01 -15.33 -7.19
N LEU A 835 21.94 -16.23 -6.90
CA LEU A 835 22.52 -16.51 -5.58
C LEU A 835 24.03 -16.25 -5.60
N ILE A 836 24.53 -15.50 -4.62
CA ILE A 836 25.96 -15.20 -4.49
C ILE A 836 26.50 -15.79 -3.19
N VAL A 837 27.52 -16.62 -3.32
CA VAL A 837 28.26 -17.21 -2.21
C VAL A 837 29.66 -16.57 -2.16
N GLU A 838 30.07 -16.10 -0.98
CA GLU A 838 31.45 -15.75 -0.71
C GLU A 838 32.18 -17.01 -0.20
N ALA A 839 33.21 -17.46 -0.91
CA ALA A 839 33.95 -18.67 -0.59
C ALA A 839 35.46 -18.39 -0.45
N PRO A 840 36.16 -18.99 0.53
CA PRO A 840 37.62 -19.03 0.49
C PRO A 840 38.13 -19.62 -0.83
N GLU A 841 39.27 -19.20 -1.33
CA GLU A 841 39.79 -19.67 -2.64
C GLU A 841 39.96 -21.19 -2.72
N ASN A 842 40.34 -21.83 -1.61
CA ASN A 842 40.45 -23.29 -1.50
C ASN A 842 39.10 -24.01 -1.52
N GLU A 843 37.99 -23.33 -1.24
CA GLU A 843 36.64 -23.88 -1.30
C GLU A 843 35.89 -23.55 -2.59
N LYS A 844 36.50 -22.79 -3.51
CA LYS A 844 35.87 -22.31 -4.75
C LYS A 844 35.16 -23.41 -5.54
N GLU A 845 35.88 -24.49 -5.86
CA GLU A 845 35.32 -25.58 -6.68
C GLU A 845 34.20 -26.34 -5.99
N ILE A 846 34.25 -26.43 -4.65
CA ILE A 846 33.19 -27.04 -3.85
C ILE A 846 31.96 -26.13 -3.84
N ALA A 847 32.14 -24.82 -3.67
CA ALA A 847 31.05 -23.83 -3.69
C ALA A 847 30.34 -23.80 -5.07
N ILE A 848 31.10 -23.81 -6.17
CA ILE A 848 30.57 -23.95 -7.54
C ILE A 848 29.71 -25.20 -7.67
N LYS A 849 30.24 -26.36 -7.20
CA LYS A 849 29.51 -27.62 -7.26
C LYS A 849 28.24 -27.61 -6.44
N ILE A 850 28.28 -27.07 -5.23
CA ILE A 850 27.10 -26.94 -4.34
C ILE A 850 26.03 -26.09 -5.00
N LEU A 851 26.37 -24.88 -5.44
CA LEU A 851 25.44 -23.98 -6.10
C LEU A 851 24.78 -24.65 -7.30
N LYS A 852 25.57 -25.26 -8.16
CA LYS A 852 25.05 -25.95 -9.35
C LYS A 852 24.09 -27.09 -9.00
N GLU A 853 24.53 -27.99 -8.17
CA GLU A 853 23.74 -29.19 -7.83
C GLU A 853 22.46 -28.83 -7.08
N GLU A 854 22.52 -27.91 -6.10
CA GLU A 854 21.35 -27.55 -5.30
C GLU A 854 20.37 -26.66 -6.03
N MET A 855 20.82 -25.74 -6.89
CA MET A 855 19.94 -24.94 -7.73
C MET A 855 19.30 -25.77 -8.84
N GLU A 856 20.07 -26.58 -9.58
CA GLU A 856 19.51 -27.38 -10.67
C GLU A 856 18.57 -28.49 -10.17
N ASN A 857 18.72 -28.94 -8.93
CA ASN A 857 17.88 -29.96 -8.28
C ASN A 857 16.99 -29.42 -7.16
N ALA A 858 16.72 -28.09 -7.16
CA ALA A 858 15.87 -27.49 -6.14
C ALA A 858 14.48 -28.14 -6.11
N VAL A 859 13.85 -28.28 -7.27
CA VAL A 859 12.58 -29.00 -7.48
C VAL A 859 12.63 -29.83 -8.75
N LYS A 860 11.81 -30.87 -8.82
CA LYS A 860 11.68 -31.71 -10.00
C LYS A 860 10.60 -31.17 -10.93
N LEU A 861 10.98 -30.65 -12.07
CA LEU A 861 10.08 -30.21 -13.13
C LEU A 861 10.17 -31.13 -14.37
N ASN A 862 9.21 -31.03 -15.30
CA ASN A 862 9.27 -31.70 -16.61
C ASN A 862 10.38 -31.12 -17.50
N VAL A 863 10.96 -30.00 -17.10
CA VAL A 863 12.09 -29.32 -17.74
C VAL A 863 13.19 -29.16 -16.70
N GLN A 864 14.41 -29.58 -17.03
CA GLN A 864 15.56 -29.44 -16.12
C GLN A 864 15.82 -27.96 -15.83
N LEU A 865 15.96 -27.61 -14.54
CA LEU A 865 16.49 -26.32 -14.15
C LEU A 865 17.96 -26.22 -14.51
N LYS A 866 18.44 -25.04 -14.91
CA LYS A 866 19.82 -24.75 -15.22
C LYS A 866 20.27 -23.49 -14.49
N ALA A 867 21.47 -23.57 -13.92
CA ALA A 867 22.16 -22.43 -13.31
C ALA A 867 23.46 -22.16 -14.06
N ASP A 868 23.62 -20.94 -14.54
CA ASP A 868 24.87 -20.43 -15.11
C ASP A 868 25.73 -19.90 -13.97
N ILE A 869 26.99 -20.33 -13.89
CA ILE A 869 27.86 -20.02 -12.74
C ILE A 869 29.13 -19.34 -13.22
N GLU A 870 29.40 -18.20 -12.60
CA GLU A 870 30.61 -17.41 -12.79
C GLU A 870 31.29 -17.13 -11.43
N SER A 871 32.55 -16.78 -11.45
CA SER A 871 33.26 -16.44 -10.22
C SER A 871 34.25 -15.31 -10.43
N GLY A 872 34.40 -14.43 -9.46
CA GLY A 872 35.26 -13.27 -9.55
C GLY A 872 35.58 -12.63 -8.20
N LYS A 873 36.54 -11.72 -8.18
CA LYS A 873 36.88 -10.95 -6.97
C LYS A 873 35.87 -9.87 -6.64
N SER A 874 35.12 -9.42 -7.62
CA SER A 874 34.03 -8.47 -7.45
C SER A 874 32.75 -9.00 -8.10
N TRP A 875 31.61 -8.47 -7.70
CA TRP A 875 30.32 -8.77 -8.35
C TRP A 875 30.27 -8.34 -9.82
N PHE A 876 31.14 -7.40 -10.22
CA PHE A 876 31.33 -7.02 -11.63
C PHE A 876 31.95 -8.16 -12.45
N ASP A 877 32.92 -8.87 -11.88
CA ASP A 877 33.70 -9.92 -12.55
C ASP A 877 32.92 -11.23 -12.70
N THR A 878 31.75 -11.34 -12.06
CA THR A 878 30.86 -12.50 -12.12
C THR A 878 29.75 -12.36 -13.17
N LYS A 879 29.82 -11.34 -14.07
CA LYS A 879 28.78 -11.12 -15.11
C LYS A 879 29.37 -10.91 -16.50
#